data_a405c58f062620d4158b0b495c7d56cf
#
_entry.id   a405c58f062620d4158b0b495c7d56cf
#
_cell.length_a   1.000
_cell.length_b   1.000
_cell.length_c   1.000
_cell.angle_alpha   90.00
_cell.angle_beta   90.00
_cell.angle_gamma   90.00
#
_symmetry.space_group_name_H-M   'P 1'
#
loop_
_entity.id
_entity.type
_entity.pdbx_description
1 polymer ?
#
loop_
_entity_poly.entity_id
_entity_poly.type
_entity_poly.pdbx_seq_one_letter_code
_entity_poly.pdbx_strand_id
1 'polypeptide(L)'
;MAIVVTSILFIIIGLTLGGGGLWLVTLGGSAFYLFAGLMFLITAGLLLMRKAVALWVYAVLVVAALAWAVWEVGFDWWQLGPRGGMIILLGLWLLTPWIRRPLGFRSPTGITYVANPWPLAVPVLLAILVALYSMTTDPHDLAGDLPKDAVAANPAFGGSVPDGEWHQYGRTPFGQRYSPLDQITTENVASLKEAWRYQTGDVKRPEDVGETTYQVTPLKVKDTLYLCTPHNWAIALDAKTGKEKWKYDANSGMNPDRQHQTCRGVTYYADPDVAAGQPCAERVYLPTSDARLIALDAADGKVCTGFADQGVLHLEAGMRYNPAGYYYSTSPPVAVAGKIIVGGAVNDNYSTEEQSGVIRAFDIRTGALIWNWDSGNPDVTTPLAEGQTYTTNSPNSWSVFSVDEGLGMVYIPLGNQVPDQLGINRSDNVEKFSSSIVALDIATGQLRWVRQTVHHDLWDMDVPAQPALIDLTKQDGSVVPALVGPTKQGDLYVLDRRSGEPIIPVKEIPAPGGAISGDHTSPTQPISDLTFSPEPLKEKDMWGVSLFDQLACRIDFHRYRYEGRYTPPSLVGTIVYPGNFGTFNWGSVAVDPERQIMFGMPTYLAFTSRLVPAADIPPRGQDEKGSEQGLNRNDGAPYGVFMGPFLGPLQIPCQAPPWGYVAGVDLRTGKIAYMHKNGTVHDMTPLPLPFKVGVPGIGGPMLTKGGVAFLGAAVDNYLRAYDVTNGRELWRARLPAGGQATPMTYTTDDNKQYVVMVAGGHGSVGTKPGDYVIAYTLP
;
A
#
# COMPACT_ATOMS: atom_id res chain seq x y z
N MET A 1 -49.10 15.39 -11.60
CA MET A 1 -47.87 14.86 -12.20
C MET A 1 -46.83 14.53 -11.09
N ALA A 2 -46.41 15.49 -10.24
CA ALA A 2 -45.35 15.27 -9.19
C ALA A 2 -45.66 14.05 -8.29
N ILE A 3 -46.84 13.92 -7.70
CA ILE A 3 -47.21 12.78 -6.84
C ILE A 3 -47.06 11.44 -7.58
N VAL A 4 -47.52 11.33 -8.83
CA VAL A 4 -47.45 10.08 -9.58
C VAL A 4 -45.98 9.70 -9.84
N VAL A 5 -45.13 10.65 -10.27
CA VAL A 5 -43.71 10.43 -10.49
C VAL A 5 -43.04 10.02 -9.17
N THR A 6 -43.32 10.72 -8.07
CA THR A 6 -42.76 10.37 -6.75
C THR A 6 -43.21 8.99 -6.29
N SER A 7 -44.48 8.63 -6.50
CA SER A 7 -44.95 7.30 -6.13
C SER A 7 -44.29 6.19 -6.95
N ILE A 8 -44.11 6.40 -8.26
CA ILE A 8 -43.38 5.43 -9.11
C ILE A 8 -41.95 5.27 -8.62
N LEU A 9 -41.24 6.37 -8.33
CA LEU A 9 -39.90 6.33 -7.78
C LEU A 9 -39.87 5.56 -6.45
N PHE A 10 -40.79 5.84 -5.54
CA PHE A 10 -40.87 5.16 -4.24
C PHE A 10 -41.22 3.66 -4.38
N ILE A 11 -42.02 3.27 -5.38
CA ILE A 11 -42.28 1.86 -5.68
C ILE A 11 -41.00 1.17 -6.12
N ILE A 12 -40.22 1.79 -7.03
CA ILE A 12 -38.94 1.22 -7.51
C ILE A 12 -37.96 1.08 -6.33
N ILE A 13 -37.77 2.15 -5.53
CA ILE A 13 -36.93 2.12 -4.34
C ILE A 13 -37.39 1.04 -3.35
N GLY A 14 -38.68 1.00 -3.09
CA GLY A 14 -39.29 0.08 -2.16
C GLY A 14 -39.17 -1.40 -2.58
N LEU A 15 -39.33 -1.72 -3.86
CA LEU A 15 -39.15 -3.06 -4.39
C LEU A 15 -37.67 -3.48 -4.35
N THR A 16 -36.77 -2.57 -4.71
CA THR A 16 -35.31 -2.86 -4.68
C THR A 16 -34.82 -3.08 -3.27
N LEU A 17 -35.12 -2.16 -2.34
CA LEU A 17 -34.71 -2.29 -0.93
C LEU A 17 -35.45 -3.45 -0.24
N GLY A 18 -36.74 -3.65 -0.52
CA GLY A 18 -37.50 -4.73 0.07
C GLY A 18 -37.05 -6.10 -0.43
N GLY A 19 -36.85 -6.29 -1.72
CA GLY A 19 -36.34 -7.54 -2.31
C GLY A 19 -34.92 -7.86 -1.88
N GLY A 20 -34.00 -6.90 -2.01
CA GLY A 20 -32.61 -7.08 -1.54
C GLY A 20 -32.52 -7.21 -0.02
N GLY A 21 -33.35 -6.46 0.74
CA GLY A 21 -33.43 -6.58 2.20
C GLY A 21 -33.97 -7.93 2.65
N LEU A 22 -34.96 -8.49 1.94
CA LEU A 22 -35.45 -9.86 2.19
C LEU A 22 -34.29 -10.87 1.99
N TRP A 23 -33.58 -10.75 0.87
CA TRP A 23 -32.39 -11.59 0.60
C TRP A 23 -31.35 -11.46 1.71
N LEU A 24 -30.99 -10.23 2.12
CA LEU A 24 -30.03 -9.99 3.20
C LEU A 24 -30.48 -10.67 4.51
N VAL A 25 -31.76 -10.58 4.87
CA VAL A 25 -32.32 -11.26 6.06
C VAL A 25 -32.19 -12.78 5.95
N THR A 26 -32.38 -13.38 4.77
CA THR A 26 -32.19 -14.84 4.60
C THR A 26 -30.74 -15.27 4.77
N LEU A 27 -29.78 -14.35 4.58
CA LEU A 27 -28.37 -14.56 4.84
C LEU A 27 -27.98 -14.28 6.30
N GLY A 28 -28.91 -13.85 7.15
CA GLY A 28 -28.66 -13.51 8.56
C GLY A 28 -28.27 -12.04 8.81
N GLY A 29 -28.41 -11.18 7.80
CA GLY A 29 -28.07 -9.77 7.89
C GLY A 29 -29.20 -8.86 8.38
N SER A 30 -28.99 -7.56 8.32
CA SER A 30 -29.87 -6.51 8.85
C SER A 30 -31.26 -6.50 8.22
N ALA A 31 -32.32 -6.51 9.06
CA ALA A 31 -33.70 -6.39 8.63
C ALA A 31 -34.11 -4.95 8.24
N PHE A 32 -33.24 -3.97 8.47
CA PHE A 32 -33.56 -2.55 8.22
C PHE A 32 -33.97 -2.29 6.75
N TYR A 33 -33.28 -2.87 5.80
CA TYR A 33 -33.57 -2.66 4.36
C TYR A 33 -34.94 -3.18 3.94
N LEU A 34 -35.33 -4.34 4.47
CA LEU A 34 -36.68 -4.90 4.27
C LEU A 34 -37.74 -3.96 4.86
N PHE A 35 -37.51 -3.48 6.09
CA PHE A 35 -38.38 -2.49 6.73
C PHE A 35 -38.48 -1.19 5.90
N ALA A 36 -37.34 -0.62 5.51
CA ALA A 36 -37.31 0.60 4.70
C ALA A 36 -38.04 0.43 3.36
N GLY A 37 -37.79 -0.70 2.67
CA GLY A 37 -38.52 -1.03 1.43
C GLY A 37 -40.03 -1.04 1.60
N LEU A 38 -40.52 -1.69 2.67
CA LEU A 38 -41.96 -1.72 2.99
C LEU A 38 -42.51 -0.32 3.27
N MET A 39 -41.77 0.51 4.02
CA MET A 39 -42.17 1.88 4.33
C MET A 39 -42.25 2.77 3.07
N PHE A 40 -41.32 2.59 2.11
CA PHE A 40 -41.38 3.25 0.81
C PHE A 40 -42.64 2.81 0.02
N LEU A 41 -42.97 1.52 -0.03
CA LEU A 41 -44.14 1.02 -0.72
C LEU A 41 -45.46 1.52 -0.10
N ILE A 42 -45.58 1.51 1.23
CA ILE A 42 -46.76 2.05 1.94
C ILE A 42 -46.90 3.54 1.65
N THR A 43 -45.77 4.29 1.74
CA THR A 43 -45.79 5.73 1.43
C THR A 43 -46.24 5.98 -0.02
N ALA A 44 -45.73 5.22 -0.98
CA ALA A 44 -46.14 5.32 -2.39
C ALA A 44 -47.61 5.08 -2.58
N GLY A 45 -48.17 4.03 -1.99
CA GLY A 45 -49.60 3.73 -2.03
C GLY A 45 -50.47 4.88 -1.47
N LEU A 46 -50.08 5.43 -0.30
CA LEU A 46 -50.76 6.55 0.32
C LEU A 46 -50.65 7.84 -0.50
N LEU A 47 -49.54 8.07 -1.18
CA LEU A 47 -49.33 9.20 -2.09
C LEU A 47 -50.27 9.06 -3.32
N LEU A 48 -50.40 7.88 -3.92
CA LEU A 48 -51.33 7.62 -5.04
C LEU A 48 -52.78 7.86 -4.62
N MET A 49 -53.15 7.45 -3.39
CA MET A 49 -54.45 7.71 -2.79
C MET A 49 -54.61 9.16 -2.33
N ARG A 50 -53.59 10.01 -2.50
CA ARG A 50 -53.57 11.42 -2.04
C ARG A 50 -53.87 11.58 -0.55
N LYS A 51 -53.39 10.67 0.31
CA LYS A 51 -53.61 10.69 1.76
C LYS A 51 -52.43 11.41 2.47
N ALA A 52 -52.75 12.45 3.25
CA ALA A 52 -51.72 13.19 4.02
C ALA A 52 -50.95 12.32 5.06
N VAL A 53 -51.55 11.17 5.44
CA VAL A 53 -50.92 10.16 6.30
C VAL A 53 -49.58 9.65 5.70
N ALA A 54 -49.36 9.76 4.38
CA ALA A 54 -48.08 9.46 3.74
C ALA A 54 -46.90 10.18 4.40
N LEU A 55 -47.10 11.44 4.83
CA LEU A 55 -46.04 12.21 5.53
C LEU A 55 -45.72 11.65 6.90
N TRP A 56 -46.67 11.10 7.63
CA TRP A 56 -46.46 10.43 8.91
C TRP A 56 -45.71 9.11 8.74
N VAL A 57 -46.11 8.30 7.75
CA VAL A 57 -45.43 7.02 7.47
C VAL A 57 -44.00 7.27 7.09
N TYR A 58 -43.73 8.27 6.24
CA TYR A 58 -42.36 8.62 5.88
C TYR A 58 -41.58 9.21 7.07
N ALA A 59 -42.22 9.94 7.97
CA ALA A 59 -41.58 10.43 9.21
C ALA A 59 -41.15 9.26 10.10
N VAL A 60 -41.94 8.20 10.21
CA VAL A 60 -41.53 6.98 10.93
C VAL A 60 -40.29 6.35 10.28
N LEU A 61 -40.21 6.31 8.94
CA LEU A 61 -39.01 5.83 8.24
C LEU A 61 -37.78 6.68 8.56
N VAL A 62 -37.91 8.04 8.56
CA VAL A 62 -36.81 8.95 8.90
C VAL A 62 -36.31 8.71 10.32
N VAL A 63 -37.22 8.61 11.30
CA VAL A 63 -36.88 8.34 12.72
C VAL A 63 -36.19 7.00 12.85
N ALA A 64 -36.76 5.93 12.24
CA ALA A 64 -36.19 4.59 12.30
C ALA A 64 -34.81 4.53 11.64
N ALA A 65 -34.63 5.18 10.48
CA ALA A 65 -33.36 5.26 9.79
C ALA A 65 -32.29 5.99 10.62
N LEU A 66 -32.65 7.11 11.24
CA LEU A 66 -31.75 7.86 12.10
C LEU A 66 -31.35 7.04 13.32
N ALA A 67 -32.32 6.42 14.01
CA ALA A 67 -32.05 5.58 15.19
C ALA A 67 -31.16 4.39 14.83
N TRP A 68 -31.46 3.69 13.74
CA TRP A 68 -30.65 2.58 13.23
C TRP A 68 -29.23 3.02 12.85
N ALA A 69 -29.09 4.11 12.12
CA ALA A 69 -27.81 4.60 11.66
C ALA A 69 -26.90 5.00 12.85
N VAL A 70 -27.45 5.78 13.82
CA VAL A 70 -26.68 6.18 15.01
C VAL A 70 -26.37 4.97 15.90
N TRP A 71 -27.27 3.99 16.01
CA TRP A 71 -27.00 2.75 16.75
C TRP A 71 -25.87 1.91 16.14
N GLU A 72 -25.80 1.81 14.80
CA GLU A 72 -24.77 1.02 14.12
C GLU A 72 -23.40 1.69 14.15
N VAL A 73 -23.32 2.99 13.85
CA VAL A 73 -22.06 3.68 13.52
C VAL A 73 -21.81 4.97 14.31
N GLY A 74 -22.65 5.28 15.30
CA GLY A 74 -22.49 6.50 16.08
C GLY A 74 -22.61 7.76 15.22
N PHE A 75 -21.70 8.70 15.43
CA PHE A 75 -21.64 9.97 14.70
C PHE A 75 -20.52 10.02 13.65
N ASP A 76 -20.24 8.90 13.01
CA ASP A 76 -19.34 8.86 11.88
C ASP A 76 -20.02 9.42 10.63
N TRP A 77 -19.60 10.61 10.20
CA TRP A 77 -20.17 11.31 9.03
C TRP A 77 -20.20 10.45 7.76
N TRP A 78 -19.08 9.79 7.44
CA TRP A 78 -18.96 9.01 6.21
C TRP A 78 -19.85 7.77 6.21
N GLN A 79 -20.05 7.18 7.36
CA GLN A 79 -20.93 6.02 7.51
C GLN A 79 -22.42 6.38 7.66
N LEU A 80 -22.71 7.55 8.21
CA LEU A 80 -24.10 8.08 8.28
C LEU A 80 -24.64 8.47 6.91
N GLY A 81 -23.77 8.98 6.01
CA GLY A 81 -24.14 9.47 4.68
C GLY A 81 -25.01 8.49 3.88
N PRO A 82 -24.53 7.27 3.56
CA PRO A 82 -25.30 6.28 2.82
C PRO A 82 -26.57 5.80 3.53
N ARG A 83 -26.55 5.76 4.88
CA ARG A 83 -27.69 5.29 5.70
C ARG A 83 -28.87 6.25 5.71
N GLY A 84 -28.59 7.55 5.73
CA GLY A 84 -29.63 8.58 5.90
C GLY A 84 -29.80 9.54 4.74
N GLY A 85 -28.76 9.78 3.94
CA GLY A 85 -28.71 10.87 2.97
C GLY A 85 -29.86 10.84 1.96
N MET A 86 -30.10 9.71 1.32
CA MET A 86 -31.23 9.55 0.37
C MET A 86 -32.58 9.74 1.04
N ILE A 87 -32.77 9.19 2.25
CA ILE A 87 -34.02 9.29 3.00
C ILE A 87 -34.31 10.75 3.37
N ILE A 88 -33.30 11.50 3.81
CA ILE A 88 -33.40 12.93 4.13
C ILE A 88 -33.76 13.75 2.89
N LEU A 89 -33.05 13.53 1.76
CA LEU A 89 -33.29 14.24 0.51
C LEU A 89 -34.72 14.03 -0.01
N LEU A 90 -35.19 12.79 0.00
CA LEU A 90 -36.55 12.45 -0.39
C LEU A 90 -37.58 12.99 0.62
N GLY A 91 -37.25 13.06 1.91
CA GLY A 91 -38.06 13.72 2.94
C GLY A 91 -38.21 15.22 2.67
N LEU A 92 -37.13 15.91 2.33
CA LEU A 92 -37.16 17.32 1.92
C LEU A 92 -38.03 17.53 0.65
N TRP A 93 -37.92 16.59 -0.32
CA TRP A 93 -38.77 16.61 -1.50
C TRP A 93 -40.24 16.50 -1.14
N LEU A 94 -40.63 15.60 -0.23
CA LEU A 94 -42.03 15.43 0.22
C LEU A 94 -42.56 16.68 0.94
N LEU A 95 -41.71 17.50 1.54
CA LEU A 95 -42.08 18.76 2.19
C LEU A 95 -42.35 19.89 1.19
N THR A 96 -42.04 19.73 -0.09
CA THR A 96 -42.27 20.77 -1.10
C THR A 96 -43.75 21.04 -1.34
N PRO A 97 -44.14 22.24 -1.76
CA PRO A 97 -45.51 22.55 -2.13
C PRO A 97 -46.09 21.66 -3.22
N TRP A 98 -45.26 21.15 -4.13
CA TRP A 98 -45.69 20.27 -5.23
C TRP A 98 -46.26 18.95 -4.75
N ILE A 99 -45.85 18.45 -3.60
CA ILE A 99 -46.37 17.22 -2.98
C ILE A 99 -47.45 17.56 -1.96
N ARG A 100 -47.21 18.56 -1.09
CA ARG A 100 -48.12 18.87 0.02
C ARG A 100 -49.47 19.46 -0.43
N ARG A 101 -49.50 20.30 -1.48
CA ARG A 101 -50.78 20.87 -1.99
C ARG A 101 -51.76 19.83 -2.44
N PRO A 102 -51.38 18.86 -3.29
CA PRO A 102 -52.31 17.79 -3.71
C PRO A 102 -52.71 16.81 -2.60
N LEU A 103 -51.95 16.74 -1.49
CA LEU A 103 -52.28 15.93 -0.30
C LEU A 103 -53.23 16.66 0.67
N GLY A 104 -53.45 17.93 0.48
CA GLY A 104 -54.35 18.73 1.27
C GLY A 104 -55.81 18.41 0.93
N PHE A 105 -56.74 18.95 1.69
CA PHE A 105 -58.17 18.83 1.41
C PHE A 105 -58.77 20.19 0.97
N ARG A 106 -59.80 20.12 0.16
CA ARG A 106 -60.56 21.29 -0.26
C ARG A 106 -61.82 21.35 0.62
N SER A 107 -61.95 22.46 1.36
CA SER A 107 -63.16 22.72 2.16
C SER A 107 -64.40 22.84 1.26
N PRO A 108 -65.60 22.53 1.76
CA PRO A 108 -66.82 22.84 1.08
C PRO A 108 -66.98 24.33 0.70
N THR A 109 -66.28 25.22 1.41
CA THR A 109 -66.22 26.66 1.15
C THR A 109 -65.23 27.07 0.08
N GLY A 110 -64.55 26.08 -0.59
CA GLY A 110 -63.59 26.33 -1.68
C GLY A 110 -62.15 26.63 -1.22
N ILE A 111 -61.89 26.71 0.08
CA ILE A 111 -60.54 26.94 0.61
C ILE A 111 -59.72 25.65 0.49
N THR A 112 -58.52 25.72 -0.11
CA THR A 112 -57.59 24.57 -0.22
C THR A 112 -56.62 24.62 0.97
N TYR A 113 -56.68 23.60 1.84
CA TYR A 113 -55.74 23.42 2.94
C TYR A 113 -54.55 22.58 2.46
N VAL A 114 -53.34 23.03 2.64
CA VAL A 114 -52.12 22.29 2.34
C VAL A 114 -51.85 21.28 3.48
N ALA A 115 -51.40 20.06 3.14
CA ALA A 115 -51.05 19.05 4.17
C ALA A 115 -50.05 19.61 5.18
N ASN A 116 -50.28 19.29 6.46
CA ASN A 116 -49.39 19.75 7.56
C ASN A 116 -47.98 19.21 7.38
N PRO A 117 -46.93 20.07 7.37
CA PRO A 117 -45.52 19.63 7.20
C PRO A 117 -44.91 19.05 8.47
N TRP A 118 -45.36 19.51 9.65
CA TRP A 118 -44.65 19.29 10.92
C TRP A 118 -44.35 17.80 11.24
N PRO A 119 -45.23 16.83 10.96
CA PRO A 119 -44.95 15.43 11.22
C PRO A 119 -43.67 14.94 10.57
N LEU A 120 -43.35 15.42 9.36
CA LEU A 120 -42.15 15.07 8.63
C LEU A 120 -41.03 16.10 8.81
N ALA A 121 -41.37 17.38 8.91
CA ALA A 121 -40.35 18.45 9.01
C ALA A 121 -39.48 18.31 10.26
N VAL A 122 -40.06 17.95 11.41
CA VAL A 122 -39.32 17.80 12.66
C VAL A 122 -38.32 16.64 12.60
N PRO A 123 -38.66 15.41 12.20
CA PRO A 123 -37.69 14.34 12.04
C PRO A 123 -36.59 14.64 11.01
N VAL A 124 -36.93 15.24 9.88
CA VAL A 124 -35.94 15.62 8.87
C VAL A 124 -34.97 16.69 9.41
N LEU A 125 -35.49 17.70 10.14
CA LEU A 125 -34.64 18.70 10.77
C LEU A 125 -33.69 18.04 11.81
N LEU A 126 -34.22 17.15 12.63
CA LEU A 126 -33.40 16.41 13.61
C LEU A 126 -32.28 15.61 12.90
N ALA A 127 -32.61 14.90 11.82
CA ALA A 127 -31.65 14.14 11.06
C ALA A 127 -30.56 15.04 10.43
N ILE A 128 -30.93 16.23 9.94
CA ILE A 128 -29.98 17.22 9.43
C ILE A 128 -29.07 17.73 10.57
N LEU A 129 -29.63 18.01 11.76
CA LEU A 129 -28.83 18.46 12.90
C LEU A 129 -27.83 17.38 13.35
N VAL A 130 -28.23 16.11 13.36
CA VAL A 130 -27.33 14.99 13.65
C VAL A 130 -26.25 14.90 12.57
N ALA A 131 -26.59 15.02 11.29
CA ALA A 131 -25.62 15.03 10.19
C ALA A 131 -24.61 16.20 10.33
N LEU A 132 -25.07 17.41 10.65
CA LEU A 132 -24.18 18.56 10.88
C LEU A 132 -23.28 18.36 12.11
N TYR A 133 -23.80 17.79 13.20
CA TYR A 133 -23.01 17.46 14.38
C TYR A 133 -21.92 16.42 14.04
N SER A 134 -22.26 15.38 13.28
CA SER A 134 -21.31 14.34 12.91
C SER A 134 -20.14 14.85 12.04
N MET A 135 -20.31 15.97 11.32
CA MET A 135 -19.23 16.63 10.60
C MET A 135 -18.18 17.27 11.53
N THR A 136 -18.51 17.54 12.78
CA THR A 136 -17.61 18.13 13.78
C THR A 136 -16.87 17.08 14.61
N THR A 137 -17.19 15.80 14.43
CA THR A 137 -16.59 14.69 15.15
C THR A 137 -15.82 13.78 14.17
N ASP A 138 -14.69 13.27 14.61
CA ASP A 138 -13.92 12.28 13.87
C ASP A 138 -13.57 11.10 14.79
N PRO A 139 -14.35 10.00 14.76
CA PRO A 139 -14.10 8.86 15.63
C PRO A 139 -12.84 8.06 15.27
N HIS A 140 -12.23 8.35 14.12
CA HIS A 140 -11.02 7.68 13.62
C HIS A 140 -9.74 8.49 13.85
N ASP A 141 -9.86 9.68 14.43
CA ASP A 141 -8.73 10.55 14.73
C ASP A 141 -8.13 10.19 16.10
N LEU A 142 -6.84 9.83 16.08
CA LEU A 142 -6.05 9.65 17.30
C LEU A 142 -5.07 10.83 17.39
N ALA A 143 -5.28 11.72 18.34
CA ALA A 143 -4.41 12.86 18.59
C ALA A 143 -3.42 12.56 19.72
N GLY A 144 -2.18 12.97 19.54
CA GLY A 144 -1.10 12.89 20.54
C GLY A 144 0.18 13.44 19.98
N ASP A 145 1.20 13.52 20.82
CA ASP A 145 2.49 14.11 20.47
C ASP A 145 3.63 13.14 20.69
N LEU A 146 4.59 13.17 19.77
CA LEU A 146 5.90 12.53 19.84
C LEU A 146 6.96 13.50 20.38
N PRO A 147 8.14 13.02 20.81
CA PRO A 147 9.24 13.88 21.23
C PRO A 147 9.64 14.88 20.14
N LYS A 148 9.79 16.15 20.51
CA LYS A 148 10.31 17.22 19.62
C LYS A 148 11.81 17.19 19.54
N ASP A 149 12.46 16.94 20.68
CA ASP A 149 13.91 16.98 20.82
C ASP A 149 14.52 15.60 20.63
N ALA A 150 15.78 15.57 20.25
CA ALA A 150 16.56 14.34 20.20
C ALA A 150 16.63 13.67 21.57
N VAL A 151 16.42 12.37 21.63
CA VAL A 151 16.48 11.55 22.86
C VAL A 151 17.64 10.57 22.85
N ALA A 152 18.17 10.22 21.67
CA ALA A 152 19.36 9.39 21.52
C ALA A 152 20.63 10.24 21.69
N ALA A 153 21.51 9.84 22.60
CA ALA A 153 22.77 10.54 22.80
C ALA A 153 23.74 10.35 21.61
N ASN A 154 23.73 9.17 21.01
CA ASN A 154 24.60 8.80 19.90
C ASN A 154 23.76 8.04 18.85
N PRO A 155 23.00 8.73 17.98
CA PRO A 155 22.18 8.08 16.98
C PRO A 155 23.04 7.40 15.91
N ALA A 156 22.70 6.17 15.52
CA ALA A 156 23.37 5.44 14.45
C ALA A 156 22.67 5.69 13.11
N PHE A 157 23.44 6.11 12.09
CA PHE A 157 22.95 6.43 10.76
C PHE A 157 23.31 5.38 9.69
N GLY A 158 24.11 4.36 10.04
CA GLY A 158 24.47 3.28 9.12
C GLY A 158 25.50 3.68 8.07
N GLY A 159 26.63 4.20 8.46
CA GLY A 159 27.75 4.55 7.58
C GLY A 159 28.01 6.05 7.45
N SER A 160 29.05 6.41 6.70
CA SER A 160 29.54 7.78 6.53
C SER A 160 29.02 8.40 5.22
N VAL A 161 27.69 8.57 5.09
CA VAL A 161 27.12 9.33 3.97
C VAL A 161 27.15 10.82 4.34
N PRO A 162 27.69 11.72 3.50
CA PRO A 162 27.67 13.16 3.76
C PRO A 162 26.23 13.66 4.01
N ASP A 163 26.06 14.62 4.91
CA ASP A 163 24.72 15.07 5.33
C ASP A 163 23.85 15.54 4.18
N GLY A 164 24.43 16.25 3.22
CA GLY A 164 23.74 16.73 2.02
C GLY A 164 23.62 15.72 0.89
N GLU A 165 23.87 14.42 1.13
CA GLU A 165 23.86 13.39 0.11
C GLU A 165 22.90 12.24 0.44
N TRP A 166 22.60 11.40 -0.60
CA TRP A 166 21.67 10.29 -0.53
C TRP A 166 22.20 9.12 -1.35
N HIS A 167 22.94 8.19 -0.74
CA HIS A 167 23.74 7.19 -1.45
C HIS A 167 23.03 5.87 -1.69
N GLN A 168 21.96 5.57 -0.95
CA GLN A 168 21.18 4.36 -1.09
C GLN A 168 19.68 4.68 -1.05
N TYR A 169 18.82 3.73 -1.40
CA TYR A 169 17.37 3.90 -1.45
C TYR A 169 16.80 4.57 -0.19
N GLY A 170 17.18 4.12 0.99
CA GLY A 170 16.81 4.70 2.28
C GLY A 170 17.83 5.70 2.85
N ARG A 171 18.60 6.38 2.01
CA ARG A 171 19.74 7.27 2.25
C ARG A 171 21.03 6.53 2.61
N THR A 172 21.00 5.64 3.58
CA THR A 172 22.13 4.85 4.08
C THR A 172 21.78 3.36 4.06
N PRO A 173 22.74 2.45 4.29
CA PRO A 173 22.48 1.02 4.43
C PRO A 173 21.46 0.66 5.52
N PHE A 174 21.22 1.55 6.50
CA PHE A 174 20.23 1.33 7.56
C PHE A 174 18.78 1.52 7.10
N GLY A 175 18.51 2.05 5.90
CA GLY A 175 17.18 2.14 5.35
C GLY A 175 16.21 3.05 6.11
N GLN A 176 16.70 4.01 6.90
CA GLN A 176 15.91 4.85 7.80
C GLN A 176 15.02 5.86 7.09
N ARG A 177 15.33 6.22 5.84
CA ARG A 177 14.67 7.31 5.09
C ARG A 177 14.67 8.62 5.87
N TYR A 178 15.77 8.87 6.58
CA TYR A 178 15.99 10.03 7.41
C TYR A 178 17.17 10.85 6.89
N SER A 179 17.01 12.16 6.89
CA SER A 179 18.08 13.13 6.56
C SER A 179 18.41 14.02 7.76
N PRO A 180 19.70 14.23 8.09
CA PRO A 180 20.11 15.15 9.14
C PRO A 180 19.98 16.63 8.75
N LEU A 181 19.45 16.93 7.57
CA LEU A 181 19.23 18.31 7.12
C LEU A 181 18.06 18.96 7.87
N ASP A 182 18.23 20.23 8.21
CA ASP A 182 17.31 21.01 9.05
C ASP A 182 17.01 22.43 8.53
N GLN A 183 17.36 22.76 7.29
CA GLN A 183 17.00 24.06 6.71
C GLN A 183 15.50 24.19 6.47
N ILE A 184 14.84 23.07 6.07
CA ILE A 184 13.39 23.02 5.95
C ILE A 184 12.83 22.52 7.26
N THR A 185 12.08 23.39 7.93
CA THR A 185 11.53 23.17 9.28
C THR A 185 10.00 23.24 9.26
N THR A 186 9.39 22.91 10.39
CA THR A 186 7.92 23.05 10.57
C THR A 186 7.41 24.49 10.43
N GLU A 187 8.29 25.50 10.64
CA GLU A 187 7.95 26.92 10.56
C GLU A 187 8.01 27.47 9.15
N ASN A 188 8.90 26.91 8.28
CA ASN A 188 9.15 27.48 6.95
C ASN A 188 8.72 26.60 5.78
N VAL A 189 8.38 25.34 6.01
CA VAL A 189 8.00 24.37 4.96
C VAL A 189 6.82 24.87 4.09
N ALA A 190 5.94 25.69 4.65
CA ALA A 190 4.83 26.31 3.92
C ALA A 190 5.29 27.23 2.77
N SER A 191 6.56 27.66 2.77
CA SER A 191 7.16 28.54 1.76
C SER A 191 7.79 27.79 0.59
N LEU A 192 7.83 26.44 0.62
CA LEU A 192 8.42 25.63 -0.44
C LEU A 192 7.82 25.94 -1.82
N LYS A 193 8.69 26.07 -2.81
CA LYS A 193 8.33 26.26 -4.22
C LYS A 193 9.05 25.28 -5.11
N GLU A 194 8.46 24.94 -6.24
CA GLU A 194 9.10 24.18 -7.29
C GLU A 194 10.35 24.95 -7.78
N ALA A 195 11.50 24.29 -7.72
CA ALA A 195 12.78 24.84 -8.18
C ALA A 195 13.04 24.46 -9.65
N TRP A 196 12.84 23.19 -9.97
CA TRP A 196 12.99 22.65 -11.31
C TRP A 196 12.13 21.40 -11.51
N ARG A 197 11.90 21.08 -12.77
CA ARG A 197 11.19 19.90 -13.23
C ARG A 197 11.91 19.29 -14.41
N TYR A 198 12.04 17.97 -14.39
CA TYR A 198 12.56 17.18 -15.50
C TYR A 198 11.52 16.13 -15.91
N GLN A 199 11.40 15.87 -17.21
CA GLN A 199 10.61 14.77 -17.75
C GLN A 199 11.55 13.80 -18.45
N THR A 200 11.48 12.52 -18.07
CA THR A 200 12.37 11.49 -18.60
C THR A 200 12.08 11.12 -20.04
N GLY A 201 10.85 11.31 -20.50
CA GLY A 201 10.34 10.81 -21.77
C GLY A 201 9.93 9.34 -21.72
N ASP A 202 10.15 8.66 -20.59
CA ASP A 202 9.76 7.26 -20.40
C ASP A 202 8.36 7.18 -19.78
N VAL A 203 7.36 7.17 -20.63
CA VAL A 203 5.94 7.10 -20.26
C VAL A 203 5.38 5.70 -20.50
N LYS A 204 4.33 5.34 -19.76
CA LYS A 204 3.58 4.09 -19.98
C LYS A 204 3.06 4.03 -21.40
N ARG A 205 3.29 2.91 -22.07
CA ARG A 205 2.89 2.63 -23.47
C ARG A 205 1.65 1.71 -23.49
N PRO A 206 0.90 1.66 -24.61
CA PRO A 206 -0.26 0.77 -24.74
C PRO A 206 0.09 -0.73 -24.62
N GLU A 207 1.28 -1.13 -25.06
CA GLU A 207 1.79 -2.49 -24.99
C GLU A 207 2.26 -2.92 -23.60
N ASP A 208 2.48 -1.97 -22.68
CA ASP A 208 2.99 -2.26 -21.36
C ASP A 208 2.01 -3.09 -20.52
N VAL A 209 2.54 -3.84 -19.57
CA VAL A 209 1.75 -4.56 -18.57
C VAL A 209 0.92 -3.59 -17.73
N GLY A 210 -0.21 -4.09 -17.18
CA GLY A 210 -1.14 -3.28 -16.39
C GLY A 210 -0.45 -2.54 -15.25
N GLU A 211 0.49 -3.19 -14.58
CA GLU A 211 1.20 -2.70 -13.40
C GLU A 211 2.53 -2.00 -13.70
N THR A 212 2.62 -1.30 -14.82
CA THR A 212 3.74 -0.39 -15.10
C THR A 212 3.68 0.81 -14.17
N THR A 213 4.75 1.03 -13.39
CA THR A 213 4.80 2.03 -12.32
C THR A 213 6.15 2.75 -12.27
N TYR A 214 6.15 4.02 -11.85
CA TYR A 214 7.37 4.82 -11.69
C TYR A 214 7.61 5.14 -10.20
N GLN A 215 8.38 4.30 -9.53
CA GLN A 215 8.54 4.27 -8.06
C GLN A 215 9.94 4.68 -7.58
N VAL A 216 10.77 5.22 -8.44
CA VAL A 216 12.19 5.45 -8.13
C VAL A 216 12.40 6.49 -7.01
N THR A 217 13.31 6.18 -6.10
CA THR A 217 13.97 7.17 -5.24
C THR A 217 15.33 7.47 -5.85
N PRO A 218 15.59 8.71 -6.34
CA PRO A 218 16.90 9.08 -6.87
C PRO A 218 18.00 8.99 -5.82
N LEU A 219 19.21 8.66 -6.23
CA LEU A 219 20.40 8.84 -5.41
C LEU A 219 21.01 10.21 -5.67
N LYS A 220 21.62 10.81 -4.66
CA LYS A 220 22.40 12.06 -4.81
C LYS A 220 23.81 11.84 -4.32
N VAL A 221 24.78 11.94 -5.24
CA VAL A 221 26.21 11.87 -4.97
C VAL A 221 26.87 13.09 -5.57
N LYS A 222 27.61 13.84 -4.76
CA LYS A 222 28.24 15.12 -5.18
C LYS A 222 27.21 16.07 -5.78
N ASP A 223 27.36 16.43 -7.05
CA ASP A 223 26.48 17.34 -7.82
C ASP A 223 25.48 16.61 -8.72
N THR A 224 25.34 15.30 -8.60
CA THR A 224 24.58 14.47 -9.54
C THR A 224 23.48 13.67 -8.85
N LEU A 225 22.32 13.67 -9.48
CA LEU A 225 21.22 12.74 -9.17
C LEU A 225 21.27 11.56 -10.14
N TYR A 226 21.20 10.35 -9.63
CA TYR A 226 21.08 9.11 -10.42
C TYR A 226 19.73 8.47 -10.18
N LEU A 227 19.06 8.07 -11.25
CA LEU A 227 17.75 7.46 -11.22
C LEU A 227 17.57 6.45 -12.35
N CYS A 228 16.58 5.57 -12.21
CA CYS A 228 16.13 4.71 -13.29
C CYS A 228 14.65 4.95 -13.62
N THR A 229 14.20 4.38 -14.72
CA THR A 229 12.82 4.48 -15.20
C THR A 229 12.16 3.11 -15.35
N PRO A 230 10.84 3.02 -15.53
CA PRO A 230 10.16 1.75 -15.70
C PRO A 230 10.69 0.88 -16.86
N HIS A 231 11.15 1.49 -17.97
CA HIS A 231 11.77 0.75 -19.07
C HIS A 231 13.29 0.59 -18.91
N ASN A 232 13.80 0.76 -17.69
CA ASN A 232 15.20 0.58 -17.32
C ASN A 232 16.18 1.50 -18.03
N TRP A 233 15.81 2.77 -18.24
CA TRP A 233 16.79 3.79 -18.52
C TRP A 233 17.49 4.21 -17.22
N ALA A 234 18.80 4.36 -17.25
CA ALA A 234 19.54 5.04 -16.19
C ALA A 234 19.78 6.49 -16.63
N ILE A 235 19.54 7.44 -15.75
CA ILE A 235 19.63 8.86 -16.05
C ILE A 235 20.42 9.56 -14.94
N ALA A 236 21.36 10.43 -15.34
CA ALA A 236 22.04 11.33 -14.43
C ALA A 236 21.62 12.78 -14.69
N LEU A 237 21.21 13.46 -13.62
CA LEU A 237 20.81 14.87 -13.67
C LEU A 237 21.76 15.70 -12.82
N ASP A 238 21.97 16.96 -13.22
CA ASP A 238 22.58 17.97 -12.37
C ASP A 238 21.63 18.27 -11.19
N ALA A 239 22.12 18.09 -9.97
CA ALA A 239 21.28 18.18 -8.76
C ALA A 239 20.72 19.58 -8.51
N LYS A 240 21.37 20.65 -8.99
CA LYS A 240 20.96 22.03 -8.78
C LYS A 240 19.91 22.49 -9.82
N THR A 241 20.04 22.03 -11.04
CA THR A 241 19.25 22.55 -12.17
C THR A 241 18.28 21.56 -12.77
N GLY A 242 18.39 20.27 -12.43
CA GLY A 242 17.61 19.19 -13.03
C GLY A 242 17.98 18.91 -14.51
N LYS A 243 19.06 19.48 -15.04
CA LYS A 243 19.49 19.22 -16.43
C LYS A 243 20.10 17.83 -16.55
N GLU A 244 19.75 17.13 -17.64
CA GLU A 244 20.34 15.83 -17.99
C GLU A 244 21.84 15.98 -18.24
N LYS A 245 22.65 15.17 -17.56
CA LYS A 245 24.08 15.01 -17.81
C LYS A 245 24.34 13.88 -18.78
N TRP A 246 23.69 12.73 -18.56
CA TRP A 246 23.73 11.59 -19.47
C TRP A 246 22.49 10.69 -19.26
N LYS A 247 22.20 9.89 -20.27
CA LYS A 247 21.16 8.87 -20.26
C LYS A 247 21.66 7.59 -20.93
N TYR A 248 21.38 6.45 -20.32
CA TYR A 248 21.64 5.13 -20.86
C TYR A 248 20.34 4.35 -20.95
N ASP A 249 20.05 3.76 -22.11
CA ASP A 249 18.91 2.87 -22.34
C ASP A 249 19.41 1.42 -22.29
N ALA A 250 18.93 0.63 -21.32
CA ALA A 250 19.26 -0.79 -21.22
C ALA A 250 18.64 -1.62 -22.34
N ASN A 251 17.72 -1.05 -23.12
CA ASN A 251 16.96 -1.75 -24.14
C ASN A 251 16.39 -3.08 -23.62
N SER A 252 15.79 -3.02 -22.42
CA SER A 252 15.14 -4.19 -21.82
C SER A 252 13.87 -4.54 -22.58
N GLY A 253 13.78 -5.80 -23.01
CA GLY A 253 12.62 -6.28 -23.76
C GLY A 253 11.32 -6.24 -22.96
N MET A 254 10.22 -5.99 -23.67
CA MET A 254 8.87 -6.16 -23.12
C MET A 254 8.52 -7.63 -23.03
N ASN A 255 7.97 -8.05 -21.89
CA ASN A 255 7.34 -9.36 -21.74
C ASN A 255 5.90 -9.18 -21.24
N PRO A 256 4.89 -9.61 -21.99
CA PRO A 256 3.49 -9.47 -21.61
C PRO A 256 3.13 -10.31 -20.36
N ASP A 257 3.88 -11.35 -20.05
CA ASP A 257 3.64 -12.22 -18.90
C ASP A 257 4.21 -11.66 -17.60
N ARG A 258 5.12 -10.67 -17.66
CA ARG A 258 5.65 -10.02 -16.47
C ARG A 258 4.56 -9.26 -15.75
N GLN A 259 4.46 -9.41 -14.42
CA GLN A 259 3.45 -8.75 -13.62
C GLN A 259 3.77 -7.29 -13.40
N HIS A 260 4.99 -6.96 -13.02
CA HIS A 260 5.40 -5.61 -12.67
C HIS A 260 6.48 -5.09 -13.63
N GLN A 261 6.27 -3.88 -14.14
CA GLN A 261 7.29 -3.13 -14.84
C GLN A 261 7.64 -1.89 -14.05
N THR A 262 8.75 -1.95 -13.32
CA THR A 262 9.16 -0.87 -12.44
C THR A 262 10.67 -0.88 -12.22
N CYS A 263 11.22 0.27 -11.80
CA CYS A 263 12.54 0.37 -11.20
C CYS A 263 12.47 1.29 -10.00
N ARG A 264 12.79 0.78 -8.79
CA ARG A 264 12.76 1.57 -7.55
C ARG A 264 14.02 2.35 -7.30
N GLY A 265 15.14 2.00 -7.95
CA GLY A 265 16.40 2.71 -7.79
C GLY A 265 17.57 2.04 -8.48
N VAL A 266 18.69 2.73 -8.46
CA VAL A 266 20.00 2.24 -8.87
C VAL A 266 20.90 2.12 -7.65
N THR A 267 22.05 1.44 -7.77
CA THR A 267 23.03 1.31 -6.70
C THR A 267 24.32 2.04 -7.08
N TYR A 268 24.81 2.89 -6.21
CA TYR A 268 26.08 3.59 -6.39
C TYR A 268 27.21 2.90 -5.63
N TYR A 269 28.40 2.89 -6.23
CA TYR A 269 29.62 2.40 -5.60
C TYR A 269 30.83 3.20 -6.07
N ALA A 270 31.62 3.70 -5.12
CA ALA A 270 32.93 4.28 -5.38
C ALA A 270 34.03 3.25 -5.02
N ASP A 271 34.87 2.90 -5.96
CA ASP A 271 35.93 1.92 -5.78
C ASP A 271 37.13 2.57 -5.05
N PRO A 272 37.42 2.18 -3.80
CA PRO A 272 38.50 2.81 -3.03
C PRO A 272 39.91 2.53 -3.57
N ASP A 273 40.04 1.50 -4.41
CA ASP A 273 41.35 1.08 -4.96
C ASP A 273 41.62 1.66 -6.35
N VAL A 274 40.63 2.37 -6.94
CA VAL A 274 40.76 3.05 -8.22
C VAL A 274 40.88 4.56 -8.00
N ALA A 275 41.88 5.19 -8.64
CA ALA A 275 42.06 6.63 -8.48
C ALA A 275 40.86 7.41 -9.00
N ALA A 276 40.42 8.43 -8.27
CA ALA A 276 39.29 9.27 -8.66
C ALA A 276 39.48 9.87 -10.07
N GLY A 277 38.43 9.86 -10.87
CA GLY A 277 38.44 10.34 -12.25
C GLY A 277 38.93 9.32 -13.28
N GLN A 278 39.38 8.13 -12.85
CA GLN A 278 39.63 7.04 -13.80
C GLN A 278 38.30 6.42 -14.27
N PRO A 279 38.23 5.89 -15.49
CA PRO A 279 37.03 5.19 -15.96
C PRO A 279 36.58 4.12 -14.99
N CYS A 280 35.27 4.10 -14.68
CA CYS A 280 34.64 3.16 -13.75
C CYS A 280 35.21 3.15 -12.31
N ALA A 281 35.90 4.23 -11.89
CA ALA A 281 36.24 4.42 -10.47
C ALA A 281 34.97 4.59 -9.61
N GLU A 282 33.96 5.22 -10.17
CA GLU A 282 32.64 5.35 -9.58
C GLU A 282 31.62 4.70 -10.51
N ARG A 283 30.78 3.83 -9.98
CA ARG A 283 29.84 3.04 -10.77
C ARG A 283 28.40 3.21 -10.33
N VAL A 284 27.49 3.16 -11.30
CA VAL A 284 26.05 3.02 -11.08
C VAL A 284 25.63 1.66 -11.62
N TYR A 285 25.07 0.82 -10.75
CA TYR A 285 24.51 -0.48 -11.14
C TYR A 285 23.03 -0.34 -11.40
N LEU A 286 22.62 -0.66 -12.63
CA LEU A 286 21.26 -0.63 -13.10
C LEU A 286 20.68 -2.05 -13.09
N PRO A 287 19.74 -2.38 -12.19
CA PRO A 287 18.99 -3.62 -12.28
C PRO A 287 17.90 -3.50 -13.35
N THR A 288 17.71 -4.54 -14.15
CA THR A 288 16.76 -4.51 -15.25
C THR A 288 15.63 -5.53 -15.09
N SER A 289 14.52 -5.27 -15.75
CA SER A 289 13.33 -6.10 -15.75
C SER A 289 13.47 -7.37 -16.63
N ASP A 290 14.58 -7.54 -17.34
CA ASP A 290 14.96 -8.74 -18.07
C ASP A 290 16.13 -9.49 -17.42
N ALA A 291 16.23 -9.42 -16.09
CA ALA A 291 17.17 -10.14 -15.25
C ALA A 291 18.66 -9.85 -15.51
N ARG A 292 19.01 -8.63 -15.92
CA ARG A 292 20.41 -8.18 -16.02
C ARG A 292 20.74 -7.18 -14.91
N LEU A 293 22.00 -7.14 -14.51
CA LEU A 293 22.58 -6.07 -13.72
C LEU A 293 23.72 -5.44 -14.53
N ILE A 294 23.58 -4.16 -14.87
CA ILE A 294 24.49 -3.45 -15.77
C ILE A 294 25.32 -2.46 -14.95
N ALA A 295 26.64 -2.52 -15.10
CA ALA A 295 27.55 -1.57 -14.46
C ALA A 295 27.87 -0.40 -15.41
N LEU A 296 27.56 0.82 -14.99
CA LEU A 296 27.79 2.05 -15.74
C LEU A 296 28.78 2.94 -15.02
N ASP A 297 29.63 3.65 -15.77
CA ASP A 297 30.46 4.72 -15.22
C ASP A 297 29.55 5.88 -14.76
N ALA A 298 29.71 6.28 -13.50
CA ALA A 298 28.86 7.31 -12.91
C ALA A 298 29.08 8.69 -13.57
N ALA A 299 30.25 8.94 -14.18
CA ALA A 299 30.58 10.22 -14.79
C ALA A 299 29.90 10.45 -16.15
N ASP A 300 29.83 9.41 -17.00
CA ASP A 300 29.37 9.57 -18.38
C ASP A 300 28.38 8.50 -18.88
N GLY A 301 27.97 7.58 -18.02
CA GLY A 301 26.96 6.54 -18.33
C GLY A 301 27.45 5.43 -19.25
N LYS A 302 28.74 5.35 -19.57
CA LYS A 302 29.29 4.27 -20.37
C LYS A 302 29.35 2.96 -19.60
N VAL A 303 29.19 1.85 -20.32
CA VAL A 303 29.26 0.51 -19.71
C VAL A 303 30.67 0.20 -19.24
N CYS A 304 30.79 -0.25 -18.00
CA CYS A 304 32.04 -0.69 -17.38
C CYS A 304 32.39 -2.12 -17.80
N THR A 305 33.04 -2.28 -18.95
CA THR A 305 33.30 -3.57 -19.59
C THR A 305 34.16 -4.55 -18.78
N GLY A 306 34.82 -4.10 -17.72
CA GLY A 306 35.55 -4.95 -16.79
C GLY A 306 34.68 -5.70 -15.77
N PHE A 307 33.38 -5.42 -15.71
CA PHE A 307 32.41 -6.10 -14.85
C PHE A 307 31.72 -7.22 -15.63
N ALA A 308 31.66 -8.43 -15.09
CA ALA A 308 31.00 -9.61 -15.61
C ALA A 308 31.24 -9.80 -17.15
N ASP A 309 30.18 -10.07 -17.92
CA ASP A 309 30.28 -10.19 -19.38
C ASP A 309 30.12 -8.80 -20.03
N GLN A 310 31.27 -8.16 -20.35
CA GLN A 310 31.31 -6.84 -21.00
C GLN A 310 30.45 -5.77 -20.31
N GLY A 311 30.39 -5.81 -18.97
CA GLY A 311 29.63 -4.88 -18.14
C GLY A 311 28.22 -5.34 -17.73
N VAL A 312 27.84 -6.54 -18.12
CA VAL A 312 26.51 -7.11 -17.87
C VAL A 312 26.61 -8.42 -17.09
N LEU A 313 25.96 -8.46 -15.95
CA LEU A 313 25.77 -9.68 -15.16
C LEU A 313 24.38 -10.25 -15.43
N HIS A 314 24.31 -11.51 -15.87
CA HIS A 314 23.08 -12.24 -16.15
C HIS A 314 22.57 -12.94 -14.88
N LEU A 315 21.42 -12.47 -14.37
CA LEU A 315 20.86 -12.96 -13.10
C LEU A 315 20.02 -14.23 -13.25
N GLU A 316 19.72 -14.68 -14.44
CA GLU A 316 19.04 -15.96 -14.71
C GLU A 316 19.98 -17.18 -14.61
N ALA A 317 21.27 -16.97 -14.44
CA ALA A 317 22.22 -18.06 -14.29
C ALA A 317 21.88 -18.95 -13.08
N GLY A 318 21.84 -20.28 -13.30
CA GLY A 318 21.45 -21.29 -12.30
C GLY A 318 19.95 -21.45 -12.10
N MET A 319 19.11 -20.76 -12.86
CA MET A 319 17.66 -21.00 -12.89
C MET A 319 17.36 -22.25 -13.72
N ARG A 320 16.30 -22.99 -13.37
CA ARG A 320 15.91 -24.25 -14.01
C ARG A 320 15.53 -24.06 -15.48
N TYR A 321 14.84 -23.02 -15.79
CA TYR A 321 14.50 -22.58 -17.14
C TYR A 321 14.35 -21.05 -17.14
N ASN A 322 14.38 -20.46 -18.30
CA ASN A 322 14.42 -19.00 -18.37
C ASN A 322 13.50 -18.43 -19.45
N PRO A 323 12.17 -18.46 -19.25
CA PRO A 323 11.31 -17.58 -20.02
C PRO A 323 11.60 -16.14 -19.57
N ALA A 324 11.90 -15.25 -20.51
CA ALA A 324 12.17 -13.86 -20.20
C ALA A 324 10.99 -13.23 -19.43
N GLY A 325 11.29 -12.51 -18.33
CA GLY A 325 10.30 -11.81 -17.53
C GLY A 325 9.67 -12.60 -16.39
N TYR A 326 10.11 -13.83 -16.14
CA TYR A 326 9.65 -14.63 -14.98
C TYR A 326 10.53 -14.45 -13.75
N TYR A 327 11.77 -14.04 -13.92
CA TYR A 327 12.63 -13.50 -12.88
C TYR A 327 13.09 -12.12 -13.30
N TYR A 328 12.93 -11.11 -12.45
CA TYR A 328 13.24 -9.73 -12.78
C TYR A 328 13.56 -8.91 -11.54
N SER A 329 14.26 -7.81 -11.72
CA SER A 329 14.57 -6.89 -10.63
C SER A 329 13.57 -5.76 -10.56
N THR A 330 13.00 -5.52 -9.38
CA THR A 330 12.14 -4.35 -9.08
C THR A 330 12.84 -3.32 -8.20
N SER A 331 13.87 -3.76 -7.45
CA SER A 331 14.54 -2.97 -6.42
C SER A 331 16.06 -2.94 -6.63
N PRO A 332 16.75 -1.88 -6.18
CA PRO A 332 18.19 -1.81 -6.30
C PRO A 332 18.87 -2.84 -5.41
N PRO A 333 19.93 -3.50 -5.90
CA PRO A 333 20.80 -4.33 -5.06
C PRO A 333 21.55 -3.49 -4.02
N VAL A 334 22.15 -4.14 -3.03
CA VAL A 334 22.92 -3.47 -1.97
C VAL A 334 24.42 -3.68 -2.17
N ALA A 335 25.16 -2.57 -2.23
CA ALA A 335 26.62 -2.57 -2.27
C ALA A 335 27.18 -2.50 -0.84
N VAL A 336 27.99 -3.49 -0.44
CA VAL A 336 28.59 -3.59 0.90
C VAL A 336 29.85 -4.44 0.89
N ALA A 337 30.88 -4.01 1.60
CA ALA A 337 32.12 -4.80 1.84
C ALA A 337 32.68 -5.44 0.54
N GLY A 338 32.76 -4.69 -0.56
CA GLY A 338 33.25 -5.16 -1.85
C GLY A 338 32.31 -6.15 -2.58
N LYS A 339 31.08 -6.29 -2.13
CA LYS A 339 30.05 -7.15 -2.74
C LYS A 339 28.86 -6.36 -3.20
N ILE A 340 28.14 -6.90 -4.20
CA ILE A 340 26.80 -6.48 -4.57
C ILE A 340 25.84 -7.64 -4.31
N ILE A 341 24.88 -7.42 -3.38
CA ILE A 341 23.92 -8.45 -2.95
C ILE A 341 22.60 -8.21 -3.68
N VAL A 342 22.10 -9.24 -4.36
CA VAL A 342 20.96 -9.16 -5.29
C VAL A 342 19.88 -10.15 -4.86
N GLY A 343 18.65 -9.67 -4.78
CA GLY A 343 17.43 -10.46 -4.82
C GLY A 343 16.69 -10.19 -6.12
N GLY A 344 15.49 -10.75 -6.26
CA GLY A 344 14.64 -10.50 -7.41
C GLY A 344 13.20 -10.88 -7.15
N ALA A 345 12.30 -10.40 -8.00
CA ALA A 345 10.92 -10.81 -8.07
C ALA A 345 10.77 -12.01 -9.01
N VAL A 346 9.81 -12.87 -8.71
CA VAL A 346 9.28 -13.91 -9.60
C VAL A 346 7.82 -13.60 -9.90
N ASN A 347 7.24 -14.16 -10.95
CA ASN A 347 5.82 -13.99 -11.21
C ASN A 347 5.00 -14.76 -10.17
N ASP A 348 4.14 -14.03 -9.44
CA ASP A 348 3.24 -14.64 -8.46
C ASP A 348 2.04 -15.30 -9.15
N ASN A 349 1.60 -16.45 -8.63
CA ASN A 349 0.36 -17.11 -9.05
C ASN A 349 0.26 -17.45 -10.55
N TYR A 350 1.39 -17.53 -11.25
CA TYR A 350 1.43 -17.91 -12.65
C TYR A 350 1.47 -19.43 -12.81
N SER A 351 2.45 -20.09 -12.17
CA SER A 351 2.62 -21.54 -12.19
C SER A 351 3.28 -22.12 -10.93
N THR A 352 3.32 -23.45 -10.84
CA THR A 352 4.11 -24.18 -9.83
C THR A 352 5.56 -24.45 -10.27
N GLU A 353 5.98 -23.88 -11.38
CA GLU A 353 7.32 -24.05 -11.97
C GLU A 353 8.03 -22.70 -12.14
N GLU A 354 7.77 -21.75 -11.23
CA GLU A 354 8.40 -20.44 -11.26
C GLU A 354 9.89 -20.50 -10.89
N GLN A 355 10.60 -19.41 -11.11
CA GLN A 355 12.02 -19.29 -10.83
C GLN A 355 12.31 -19.34 -9.32
N SER A 356 13.59 -19.44 -8.97
CA SER A 356 14.03 -19.38 -7.58
C SER A 356 14.08 -17.97 -7.06
N GLY A 357 13.71 -17.80 -5.79
CA GLY A 357 13.91 -16.57 -5.02
C GLY A 357 15.33 -16.43 -4.44
N VAL A 358 16.31 -17.13 -4.98
CA VAL A 358 17.69 -17.16 -4.48
C VAL A 358 18.29 -15.77 -4.29
N ILE A 359 18.96 -15.55 -3.16
CA ILE A 359 19.74 -14.35 -2.85
C ILE A 359 21.21 -14.65 -3.19
N ARG A 360 21.87 -13.72 -3.90
CA ARG A 360 23.25 -13.92 -4.36
C ARG A 360 24.12 -12.70 -4.09
N ALA A 361 25.35 -12.95 -3.71
CA ALA A 361 26.36 -11.92 -3.62
C ALA A 361 27.44 -12.12 -4.68
N PHE A 362 27.75 -11.07 -5.38
CA PHE A 362 28.78 -11.02 -6.39
C PHE A 362 29.89 -10.06 -5.99
N ASP A 363 31.09 -10.31 -6.44
CA ASP A 363 32.19 -9.35 -6.34
C ASP A 363 31.78 -8.07 -7.11
N ILE A 364 31.84 -6.93 -6.46
CA ILE A 364 31.31 -5.69 -7.02
C ILE A 364 32.12 -5.15 -8.21
N ARG A 365 33.39 -5.57 -8.34
CA ARG A 365 34.29 -5.14 -9.42
C ARG A 365 34.22 -6.07 -10.63
N THR A 366 34.19 -7.37 -10.36
CA THR A 366 34.34 -8.41 -11.41
C THR A 366 33.01 -9.09 -11.78
N GLY A 367 31.99 -9.00 -10.94
CA GLY A 367 30.73 -9.73 -11.13
C GLY A 367 30.83 -11.25 -10.83
N ALA A 368 31.96 -11.73 -10.28
CA ALA A 368 32.11 -13.13 -9.91
C ALA A 368 31.18 -13.48 -8.73
N LEU A 369 30.46 -14.61 -8.81
CA LEU A 369 29.60 -15.09 -7.73
C LEU A 369 30.47 -15.51 -6.52
N ILE A 370 30.18 -14.90 -5.36
CA ILE A 370 30.91 -15.20 -4.10
C ILE A 370 30.14 -16.24 -3.29
N TRP A 371 28.84 -15.98 -3.07
CA TRP A 371 27.96 -16.91 -2.37
C TRP A 371 26.52 -16.80 -2.88
N ASN A 372 25.73 -17.83 -2.65
CA ASN A 372 24.29 -17.84 -2.82
C ASN A 372 23.61 -18.33 -1.54
N TRP A 373 22.38 -17.92 -1.34
CA TRP A 373 21.49 -18.45 -0.32
C TRP A 373 20.11 -18.75 -0.93
N ASP A 374 19.77 -20.01 -0.98
CA ASP A 374 18.49 -20.52 -1.50
C ASP A 374 17.67 -21.04 -0.31
N SER A 375 16.50 -20.46 -0.07
CA SER A 375 15.64 -20.83 1.06
C SER A 375 15.18 -22.31 1.01
N GLY A 376 15.12 -22.93 -0.16
CA GLY A 376 14.86 -24.38 -0.29
C GLY A 376 16.06 -25.27 0.06
N ASN A 377 17.28 -24.71 0.02
CA ASN A 377 18.54 -25.40 0.37
C ASN A 377 19.47 -24.46 1.17
N PRO A 378 19.05 -23.99 2.36
CA PRO A 378 19.66 -22.86 3.06
C PRO A 378 21.08 -23.11 3.61
N ASP A 379 21.48 -24.37 3.74
CA ASP A 379 22.78 -24.76 4.28
C ASP A 379 23.91 -24.72 3.22
N VAL A 380 23.54 -24.66 1.93
CA VAL A 380 24.49 -24.62 0.81
C VAL A 380 24.62 -23.18 0.30
N THR A 381 25.70 -22.50 0.73
CA THR A 381 25.94 -21.09 0.33
C THR A 381 27.06 -20.95 -0.71
N THR A 382 27.74 -22.02 -1.07
CA THR A 382 28.75 -22.02 -2.12
C THR A 382 28.12 -21.99 -3.51
N PRO A 383 28.78 -21.42 -4.53
CA PRO A 383 28.29 -21.45 -5.91
C PRO A 383 27.91 -22.86 -6.35
N LEU A 384 26.82 -22.97 -7.11
CA LEU A 384 26.32 -24.26 -7.63
C LEU A 384 27.36 -24.92 -8.51
N ALA A 385 27.44 -26.27 -8.44
CA ALA A 385 28.19 -27.05 -9.39
C ALA A 385 27.54 -27.01 -10.79
N GLU A 386 28.33 -27.26 -11.81
CA GLU A 386 27.84 -27.32 -13.20
C GLU A 386 26.65 -28.26 -13.36
N GLY A 387 25.59 -27.80 -14.01
CA GLY A 387 24.36 -28.56 -14.24
C GLY A 387 23.38 -28.58 -13.06
N GLN A 388 23.72 -27.98 -11.91
CA GLN A 388 22.78 -27.79 -10.81
C GLN A 388 21.95 -26.51 -10.99
N THR A 389 20.74 -26.52 -10.43
CA THR A 389 19.83 -25.36 -10.42
C THR A 389 19.35 -25.05 -9.00
N TYR A 390 18.95 -23.81 -8.77
CA TYR A 390 18.30 -23.39 -7.53
C TYR A 390 16.90 -23.98 -7.40
N THR A 391 16.35 -23.95 -6.18
CA THR A 391 15.00 -24.45 -5.88
C THR A 391 13.94 -23.61 -6.56
N THR A 392 13.11 -24.23 -7.41
CA THR A 392 11.96 -23.56 -8.03
C THR A 392 10.92 -23.14 -6.98
N ASN A 393 10.22 -22.06 -7.25
CA ASN A 393 9.16 -21.50 -6.37
C ASN A 393 9.62 -21.17 -4.94
N SER A 394 10.93 -21.06 -4.69
CA SER A 394 11.38 -20.66 -3.35
C SER A 394 11.05 -19.20 -3.07
N PRO A 395 10.77 -18.82 -1.79
CA PRO A 395 10.52 -17.46 -1.39
C PRO A 395 11.52 -16.46 -1.96
N ASN A 396 11.02 -15.41 -2.60
CA ASN A 396 11.82 -14.38 -3.25
C ASN A 396 11.97 -13.15 -2.36
N SER A 397 12.85 -12.23 -2.75
CA SER A 397 12.94 -10.91 -2.14
C SER A 397 12.95 -9.83 -3.23
N TRP A 398 11.78 -9.28 -3.47
CA TRP A 398 11.55 -8.21 -4.44
C TRP A 398 11.71 -6.80 -3.85
N SER A 399 11.87 -6.69 -2.53
CA SER A 399 12.06 -5.43 -1.82
C SER A 399 13.55 -5.09 -1.63
N VAL A 400 13.82 -3.95 -1.00
CA VAL A 400 15.17 -3.46 -0.71
C VAL A 400 15.69 -4.06 0.58
N PHE A 401 16.99 -4.38 0.65
CA PHE A 401 17.65 -4.90 1.84
C PHE A 401 18.21 -3.77 2.72
N SER A 402 18.44 -4.09 3.99
CA SER A 402 19.20 -3.23 4.90
C SER A 402 20.43 -3.95 5.41
N VAL A 403 21.47 -3.20 5.73
CA VAL A 403 22.79 -3.77 6.06
C VAL A 403 23.35 -3.10 7.30
N ASP A 404 23.88 -3.92 8.21
CA ASP A 404 24.78 -3.49 9.28
C ASP A 404 26.16 -4.10 9.05
N GLU A 405 27.05 -3.31 8.47
CA GLU A 405 28.42 -3.73 8.18
C GLU A 405 29.20 -3.99 9.47
N GLY A 406 28.91 -3.24 10.55
CA GLY A 406 29.54 -3.45 11.86
C GLY A 406 29.21 -4.78 12.51
N LEU A 407 28.00 -5.29 12.29
CA LEU A 407 27.58 -6.63 12.71
C LEU A 407 27.84 -7.71 11.66
N GLY A 408 28.25 -7.34 10.46
CA GLY A 408 28.47 -8.25 9.34
C GLY A 408 27.18 -8.90 8.83
N MET A 409 26.03 -8.22 8.92
CA MET A 409 24.73 -8.79 8.59
C MET A 409 23.99 -7.99 7.53
N VAL A 410 23.33 -8.71 6.61
CA VAL A 410 22.31 -8.19 5.69
C VAL A 410 20.94 -8.72 6.10
N TYR A 411 19.94 -7.83 6.14
CA TYR A 411 18.56 -8.13 6.54
C TYR A 411 17.67 -8.08 5.32
N ILE A 412 17.03 -9.21 5.05
CA ILE A 412 16.31 -9.48 3.80
C ILE A 412 14.85 -9.76 4.13
N PRO A 413 13.93 -8.91 3.64
CA PRO A 413 12.51 -9.21 3.70
C PRO A 413 12.15 -10.20 2.62
N LEU A 414 11.58 -11.36 2.99
CA LEU A 414 11.18 -12.42 2.08
C LEU A 414 9.68 -12.40 1.82
N GLY A 415 9.32 -12.69 0.58
CA GLY A 415 7.97 -12.96 0.16
C GLY A 415 7.51 -14.37 0.51
N ASN A 416 6.32 -14.70 0.04
CA ASN A 416 5.74 -16.02 0.15
C ASN A 416 6.28 -16.98 -0.92
N GLN A 417 6.03 -18.28 -0.81
CA GLN A 417 6.18 -19.20 -1.91
C GLN A 417 4.97 -19.11 -2.83
N VAL A 418 5.21 -18.97 -4.12
CA VAL A 418 4.15 -19.05 -5.14
C VAL A 418 3.74 -20.52 -5.41
N PRO A 419 2.45 -20.82 -5.60
CA PRO A 419 1.28 -19.93 -5.55
C PRO A 419 0.98 -19.41 -4.12
N ASP A 420 0.74 -18.11 -4.00
CA ASP A 420 0.62 -17.44 -2.68
C ASP A 420 -0.57 -17.92 -1.84
N GLN A 421 -1.68 -18.30 -2.49
CA GLN A 421 -2.92 -18.73 -1.82
C GLN A 421 -3.05 -20.22 -1.68
N LEU A 422 -1.97 -20.99 -1.94
CA LEU A 422 -1.92 -22.45 -1.83
C LEU A 422 -0.59 -22.90 -1.22
N GLY A 423 -0.66 -23.66 -0.13
CA GLY A 423 0.51 -24.21 0.56
C GLY A 423 0.79 -25.69 0.30
N ILE A 424 0.04 -26.33 -0.61
CA ILE A 424 -0.03 -27.78 -0.78
C ILE A 424 1.34 -28.46 -0.99
N ASN A 425 2.27 -27.79 -1.68
CA ASN A 425 3.55 -28.38 -2.13
C ASN A 425 4.78 -27.70 -1.48
N ARG A 426 4.62 -27.04 -0.34
CA ARG A 426 5.75 -26.40 0.34
C ARG A 426 6.60 -27.43 1.07
N SER A 427 7.92 -27.40 0.85
CA SER A 427 8.86 -28.14 1.68
C SER A 427 9.05 -27.48 3.04
N ASP A 428 9.54 -28.25 4.04
CA ASP A 428 9.78 -27.72 5.39
C ASP A 428 10.70 -26.49 5.41
N ASN A 429 11.72 -26.48 4.54
CA ASN A 429 12.61 -25.33 4.41
C ASN A 429 11.89 -24.11 3.83
N VAL A 430 11.16 -24.30 2.72
CA VAL A 430 10.40 -23.23 2.08
C VAL A 430 9.33 -22.68 3.03
N GLU A 431 8.63 -23.57 3.74
CA GLU A 431 7.64 -23.21 4.75
C GLU A 431 8.24 -22.31 5.86
N LYS A 432 9.43 -22.68 6.35
CA LYS A 432 10.14 -21.94 7.40
C LYS A 432 10.50 -20.52 7.00
N PHE A 433 10.81 -20.28 5.72
CA PHE A 433 11.32 -19.00 5.25
C PHE A 433 10.29 -18.14 4.53
N SER A 434 9.13 -18.68 4.15
CA SER A 434 8.04 -17.91 3.57
C SER A 434 7.59 -16.78 4.51
N SER A 435 7.30 -15.59 3.95
CA SER A 435 6.79 -14.41 4.66
C SER A 435 7.57 -14.12 5.95
N SER A 436 8.88 -13.93 5.81
CA SER A 436 9.80 -13.78 6.94
C SER A 436 10.84 -12.66 6.73
N ILE A 437 11.50 -12.27 7.82
CA ILE A 437 12.73 -11.49 7.77
C ILE A 437 13.87 -12.44 8.09
N VAL A 438 14.88 -12.50 7.21
CA VAL A 438 16.10 -13.26 7.45
C VAL A 438 17.31 -12.35 7.58
N ALA A 439 18.25 -12.73 8.45
CA ALA A 439 19.58 -12.12 8.51
C ALA A 439 20.60 -13.12 7.99
N LEU A 440 21.38 -12.70 7.00
CA LEU A 440 22.48 -13.48 6.46
C LEU A 440 23.82 -12.81 6.80
N ASP A 441 24.87 -13.62 6.94
CA ASP A 441 26.24 -13.16 7.04
C ASP A 441 26.70 -12.56 5.71
N ILE A 442 27.20 -11.31 5.72
CA ILE A 442 27.64 -10.62 4.50
C ILE A 442 28.79 -11.33 3.80
N ALA A 443 29.70 -11.96 4.58
CA ALA A 443 30.90 -12.57 4.01
C ALA A 443 30.59 -13.92 3.35
N THR A 444 29.69 -14.70 3.93
CA THR A 444 29.50 -16.12 3.62
C THR A 444 28.12 -16.50 3.09
N GLY A 445 27.11 -15.62 3.23
CA GLY A 445 25.71 -15.92 2.93
C GLY A 445 25.04 -16.88 3.92
N GLN A 446 25.72 -17.28 4.99
CA GLN A 446 25.16 -18.19 5.98
C GLN A 446 24.04 -17.52 6.78
N LEU A 447 22.99 -18.29 7.06
CA LEU A 447 21.87 -17.86 7.88
C LEU A 447 22.34 -17.54 9.32
N ARG A 448 22.02 -16.36 9.81
CA ARG A 448 22.22 -15.96 11.21
C ARG A 448 20.96 -16.14 12.03
N TRP A 449 19.82 -15.69 11.52
CA TRP A 449 18.51 -15.90 12.14
C TRP A 449 17.38 -15.69 11.12
N VAL A 450 16.19 -16.20 11.45
CA VAL A 450 14.95 -15.98 10.73
C VAL A 450 13.83 -15.62 11.71
N ARG A 451 12.97 -14.66 11.31
CA ARG A 451 11.73 -14.33 12.00
C ARG A 451 10.58 -14.38 11.01
N GLN A 452 9.77 -15.44 11.11
CA GLN A 452 8.57 -15.57 10.31
C GLN A 452 7.48 -14.62 10.84
N THR A 453 6.75 -13.96 9.93
CA THR A 453 5.69 -12.98 10.26
C THR A 453 4.29 -13.54 10.02
N VAL A 454 4.17 -14.59 9.21
CA VAL A 454 2.95 -15.36 8.97
C VAL A 454 3.31 -16.84 8.84
N HIS A 455 2.66 -17.69 9.64
CA HIS A 455 2.80 -19.13 9.53
C HIS A 455 1.91 -19.66 8.41
N HIS A 456 2.44 -20.51 7.54
CA HIS A 456 1.73 -21.11 6.41
C HIS A 456 0.87 -20.10 5.67
N ASP A 457 1.53 -19.10 5.10
CA ASP A 457 0.87 -17.94 4.47
C ASP A 457 0.04 -18.38 3.25
N LEU A 458 -1.28 -18.15 3.33
CA LEU A 458 -2.27 -18.40 2.28
C LEU A 458 -2.93 -17.10 1.79
N TRP A 459 -2.38 -15.93 2.12
CA TRP A 459 -3.01 -14.64 1.91
C TRP A 459 -2.13 -13.67 1.13
N ASP A 460 -0.93 -14.10 0.72
CA ASP A 460 0.08 -13.20 0.12
C ASP A 460 0.47 -12.06 1.09
N MET A 461 0.84 -12.45 2.32
CA MET A 461 1.27 -11.53 3.37
C MET A 461 2.79 -11.42 3.47
N ASP A 462 3.45 -11.28 2.34
CA ASP A 462 4.87 -10.99 2.21
C ASP A 462 5.38 -10.03 3.26
N VAL A 463 6.68 -10.05 3.54
CA VAL A 463 7.36 -8.90 4.12
C VAL A 463 7.78 -7.98 2.96
N PRO A 464 7.01 -6.92 2.65
CA PRO A 464 7.18 -6.18 1.40
C PRO A 464 8.18 -5.05 1.49
N ALA A 465 8.68 -4.76 2.69
CA ALA A 465 9.25 -3.48 3.05
C ALA A 465 10.72 -3.61 3.47
N GLN A 466 11.54 -2.63 3.05
CA GLN A 466 12.90 -2.49 3.57
C GLN A 466 12.86 -2.34 5.10
N PRO A 467 13.48 -3.21 5.89
CA PRO A 467 13.61 -3.02 7.33
C PRO A 467 14.41 -1.74 7.63
N ALA A 468 13.98 -0.93 8.60
CA ALA A 468 14.75 0.23 9.06
C ALA A 468 15.58 -0.17 10.28
N LEU A 469 16.90 0.14 10.27
CA LEU A 469 17.79 -0.19 11.38
C LEU A 469 18.00 1.05 12.27
N ILE A 470 18.01 0.84 13.58
CA ILE A 470 18.17 1.89 14.58
C ILE A 470 18.88 1.33 15.82
N ASP A 471 19.67 2.15 16.50
CA ASP A 471 20.13 1.84 17.86
C ASP A 471 19.10 2.40 18.84
N LEU A 472 18.23 1.53 19.33
CA LEU A 472 17.09 1.89 20.17
C LEU A 472 17.51 2.09 21.61
N THR A 473 17.29 3.29 22.14
CA THR A 473 17.45 3.60 23.56
C THR A 473 16.19 3.23 24.31
N LYS A 474 16.26 2.19 25.14
CA LYS A 474 15.13 1.76 25.98
C LYS A 474 14.84 2.75 27.11
N GLN A 475 13.70 2.59 27.77
CA GLN A 475 13.30 3.43 28.89
C GLN A 475 14.27 3.38 30.09
N ASP A 476 14.98 2.25 30.27
CA ASP A 476 16.01 2.07 31.29
C ASP A 476 17.38 2.68 30.91
N GLY A 477 17.45 3.33 29.72
CA GLY A 477 18.68 3.93 29.19
C GLY A 477 19.60 2.95 28.47
N SER A 478 19.32 1.65 28.45
CA SER A 478 20.09 0.68 27.66
C SER A 478 19.86 0.88 26.17
N VAL A 479 20.92 0.66 25.37
CA VAL A 479 20.87 0.77 23.90
C VAL A 479 20.93 -0.62 23.29
N VAL A 480 19.98 -0.90 22.39
CA VAL A 480 19.89 -2.18 21.68
C VAL A 480 19.90 -1.91 20.17
N PRO A 481 20.77 -2.56 19.40
CA PRO A 481 20.69 -2.56 17.96
C PRO A 481 19.36 -3.17 17.52
N ALA A 482 18.45 -2.37 16.97
CA ALA A 482 17.11 -2.78 16.62
C ALA A 482 16.87 -2.73 15.11
N LEU A 483 15.94 -3.56 14.66
CA LEU A 483 15.36 -3.59 13.32
C LEU A 483 13.86 -3.30 13.45
N VAL A 484 13.35 -2.39 12.64
CA VAL A 484 11.91 -2.09 12.52
C VAL A 484 11.41 -2.63 11.18
N GLY A 485 10.62 -3.69 11.21
CA GLY A 485 10.07 -4.38 10.03
C GLY A 485 8.56 -4.23 9.94
N PRO A 486 8.04 -3.35 9.07
CA PRO A 486 6.60 -3.26 8.80
C PRO A 486 6.14 -4.38 7.87
N THR A 487 4.89 -4.82 8.05
CA THR A 487 4.32 -5.96 7.32
C THR A 487 2.99 -5.62 6.64
N LYS A 488 2.59 -6.44 5.65
CA LYS A 488 1.29 -6.31 4.96
C LYS A 488 0.12 -6.40 5.94
N GLN A 489 0.20 -7.25 6.96
CA GLN A 489 -0.87 -7.42 7.95
C GLN A 489 -0.97 -6.27 8.96
N GLY A 490 -0.03 -5.33 8.96
CA GLY A 490 -0.04 -4.14 9.82
C GLY A 490 0.77 -4.27 11.10
N ASP A 491 1.41 -5.41 11.33
CA ASP A 491 2.31 -5.58 12.47
C ASP A 491 3.66 -4.90 12.20
N LEU A 492 4.19 -4.25 13.22
CA LEU A 492 5.54 -3.72 13.25
C LEU A 492 6.41 -4.61 14.13
N TYR A 493 7.33 -5.33 13.52
CA TYR A 493 8.29 -6.15 14.25
C TYR A 493 9.49 -5.28 14.63
N VAL A 494 9.65 -5.02 15.93
CA VAL A 494 10.84 -4.36 16.47
C VAL A 494 11.70 -5.43 17.12
N LEU A 495 12.78 -5.80 16.43
CA LEU A 495 13.63 -6.94 16.76
C LEU A 495 15.03 -6.50 17.15
N ASP A 496 15.68 -7.22 18.06
CA ASP A 496 17.13 -7.14 18.21
C ASP A 496 17.80 -7.66 16.93
N ARG A 497 18.44 -6.78 16.16
CA ARG A 497 18.96 -7.14 14.85
C ARG A 497 20.15 -8.12 14.87
N ARG A 498 20.70 -8.40 16.06
CA ARG A 498 21.76 -9.41 16.25
C ARG A 498 21.23 -10.84 16.28
N SER A 499 20.00 -11.03 16.81
CA SER A 499 19.43 -12.34 17.10
C SER A 499 18.05 -12.62 16.50
N GLY A 500 17.34 -11.57 16.00
CA GLY A 500 15.96 -11.67 15.57
C GLY A 500 14.94 -11.76 16.71
N GLU A 501 15.37 -11.62 17.98
CA GLU A 501 14.47 -11.69 19.13
C GLU A 501 13.65 -10.40 19.26
N PRO A 502 12.33 -10.50 19.57
CA PRO A 502 11.48 -9.35 19.71
C PRO A 502 11.87 -8.44 20.89
N ILE A 503 12.07 -7.14 20.60
CA ILE A 503 12.19 -6.09 21.63
C ILE A 503 10.79 -5.68 22.09
N ILE A 504 9.87 -5.51 21.14
CA ILE A 504 8.43 -5.36 21.41
C ILE A 504 7.81 -6.76 21.34
N PRO A 505 7.06 -7.21 22.35
CA PRO A 505 6.54 -8.58 22.42
C PRO A 505 5.73 -8.98 21.18
N VAL A 506 5.93 -10.23 20.74
CA VAL A 506 5.15 -10.91 19.71
C VAL A 506 4.44 -12.08 20.37
N LYS A 507 3.16 -12.23 20.10
CA LYS A 507 2.28 -13.26 20.67
C LYS A 507 1.68 -14.12 19.59
N GLU A 508 1.41 -15.39 19.91
CA GLU A 508 0.62 -16.28 19.07
C GLU A 508 -0.87 -16.10 19.36
N ILE A 509 -1.66 -15.83 18.33
CA ILE A 509 -3.12 -15.76 18.41
C ILE A 509 -3.76 -16.91 17.63
N PRO A 510 -4.91 -17.45 18.09
CA PRO A 510 -5.63 -18.47 17.33
C PRO A 510 -6.02 -17.96 15.92
N ALA A 511 -5.89 -18.84 14.92
CA ALA A 511 -6.27 -18.56 13.55
C ALA A 511 -7.43 -19.47 13.09
N PRO A 512 -8.31 -19.00 12.17
CA PRO A 512 -9.37 -19.82 11.61
C PRO A 512 -8.82 -21.03 10.84
N GLY A 513 -9.45 -22.19 11.03
CA GLY A 513 -9.14 -23.42 10.30
C GLY A 513 -9.92 -23.58 9.00
N GLY A 514 -9.78 -24.74 8.36
CA GLY A 514 -10.60 -25.14 7.20
C GLY A 514 -10.08 -24.62 5.87
N ALA A 515 -8.79 -24.80 5.60
CA ALA A 515 -8.22 -24.68 4.25
C ALA A 515 -8.88 -25.67 3.26
N ILE A 516 -8.60 -25.47 1.98
CA ILE A 516 -9.07 -26.38 0.91
C ILE A 516 -8.50 -27.80 1.12
N SER A 517 -9.20 -28.81 0.56
CA SER A 517 -8.73 -30.19 0.64
C SER A 517 -7.32 -30.36 0.10
N GLY A 518 -6.45 -31.01 0.86
CA GLY A 518 -5.04 -31.22 0.53
C GLY A 518 -4.10 -30.12 1.07
N ASP A 519 -4.65 -29.03 1.61
CA ASP A 519 -3.91 -27.96 2.27
C ASP A 519 -4.29 -27.90 3.77
N HIS A 520 -3.61 -27.03 4.52
CA HIS A 520 -3.87 -26.84 5.96
C HIS A 520 -3.80 -25.36 6.35
N THR A 521 -4.11 -25.05 7.58
CA THR A 521 -3.88 -23.73 8.19
C THR A 521 -3.02 -23.92 9.42
N SER A 522 -2.14 -22.97 9.73
CA SER A 522 -1.52 -22.92 11.03
C SER A 522 -2.59 -22.66 12.11
N PRO A 523 -2.55 -23.38 13.26
CA PRO A 523 -3.51 -23.17 14.35
C PRO A 523 -3.39 -21.80 15.02
N THR A 524 -2.22 -21.18 14.92
CA THR A 524 -1.93 -19.84 15.44
C THR A 524 -1.16 -19.00 14.43
N GLN A 525 -1.19 -17.69 14.67
CA GLN A 525 -0.43 -16.71 13.88
C GLN A 525 0.23 -15.70 14.81
N PRO A 526 1.46 -15.23 14.49
CA PRO A 526 2.15 -14.24 15.28
C PRO A 526 1.52 -12.85 15.11
N ILE A 527 1.43 -12.09 16.21
CA ILE A 527 1.03 -10.68 16.21
C ILE A 527 1.96 -9.89 17.13
N SER A 528 2.43 -8.74 16.65
CA SER A 528 3.20 -7.80 17.46
C SER A 528 2.28 -6.99 18.38
N ASP A 529 2.73 -6.71 19.62
CA ASP A 529 2.03 -5.77 20.50
C ASP A 529 2.03 -4.33 19.90
N LEU A 530 2.92 -4.04 18.96
CA LEU A 530 2.89 -2.83 18.13
C LEU A 530 2.27 -3.18 16.78
N THR A 531 0.98 -2.95 16.64
CA THR A 531 0.24 -3.28 15.43
C THR A 531 -0.65 -2.14 14.97
N PHE A 532 -0.75 -1.99 13.65
CA PHE A 532 -1.74 -1.19 12.93
C PHE A 532 -2.82 -2.08 12.31
N SER A 533 -2.84 -3.37 12.61
CA SER A 533 -3.87 -4.27 12.08
C SER A 533 -5.26 -3.78 12.49
N PRO A 534 -6.17 -3.61 11.52
CA PRO A 534 -7.52 -3.13 11.83
C PRO A 534 -8.32 -4.20 12.56
N GLU A 535 -9.37 -3.77 13.28
CA GLU A 535 -10.36 -4.68 13.85
C GLU A 535 -11.05 -5.49 12.74
N PRO A 536 -11.44 -6.75 13.01
CA PRO A 536 -12.18 -7.57 12.07
C PRO A 536 -13.47 -6.87 11.60
N LEU A 537 -13.73 -6.94 10.30
CA LEU A 537 -14.94 -6.38 9.69
C LEU A 537 -16.22 -7.05 10.24
N LYS A 538 -17.26 -6.25 10.34
CA LYS A 538 -18.63 -6.66 10.66
C LYS A 538 -19.57 -6.15 9.58
N GLU A 539 -20.78 -6.70 9.47
CA GLU A 539 -21.77 -6.22 8.49
C GLU A 539 -22.00 -4.71 8.58
N LYS A 540 -22.01 -4.14 9.77
CA LYS A 540 -22.19 -2.69 9.98
C LYS A 540 -21.07 -1.84 9.34
N ASP A 541 -19.88 -2.41 9.09
CA ASP A 541 -18.75 -1.72 8.48
C ASP A 541 -18.86 -1.70 6.95
N MET A 542 -19.86 -2.38 6.39
CA MET A 542 -20.14 -2.35 4.97
C MET A 542 -20.69 -0.98 4.57
N TRP A 543 -20.17 -0.44 3.47
CA TRP A 543 -20.35 0.92 3.04
C TRP A 543 -20.75 0.98 1.55
N GLY A 544 -21.08 2.14 1.10
CA GLY A 544 -21.38 2.52 -0.28
C GLY A 544 -21.84 3.96 -0.30
N VAL A 545 -21.98 4.57 -1.46
CA VAL A 545 -22.43 5.98 -1.58
C VAL A 545 -23.93 6.15 -1.40
N SER A 546 -24.68 5.06 -1.40
CA SER A 546 -26.14 5.02 -1.24
C SER A 546 -26.59 3.79 -0.48
N LEU A 547 -27.88 3.76 -0.06
CA LEU A 547 -28.49 2.57 0.54
C LEU A 547 -28.46 1.34 -0.39
N PHE A 548 -28.49 1.51 -1.72
CA PHE A 548 -28.47 0.40 -2.65
C PHE A 548 -27.09 -0.23 -2.75
N ASP A 549 -26.08 0.59 -2.87
CA ASP A 549 -24.68 0.18 -2.95
C ASP A 549 -24.25 -0.49 -1.63
N GLN A 550 -24.63 0.12 -0.51
CA GLN A 550 -24.40 -0.45 0.82
C GLN A 550 -25.10 -1.79 1.01
N LEU A 551 -26.37 -1.92 0.54
CA LEU A 551 -27.12 -3.18 0.59
C LEU A 551 -26.40 -4.29 -0.19
N ALA A 552 -25.91 -3.99 -1.39
CA ALA A 552 -25.15 -4.94 -2.19
C ALA A 552 -23.88 -5.40 -1.46
N CYS A 553 -23.10 -4.46 -0.90
CA CYS A 553 -21.92 -4.80 -0.11
C CYS A 553 -22.24 -5.66 1.12
N ARG A 554 -23.37 -5.43 1.81
CA ARG A 554 -23.82 -6.26 2.94
C ARG A 554 -24.21 -7.68 2.51
N ILE A 555 -24.90 -7.81 1.37
CA ILE A 555 -25.22 -9.11 0.79
C ILE A 555 -23.95 -9.87 0.46
N ASP A 556 -22.99 -9.24 -0.22
CA ASP A 556 -21.74 -9.89 -0.59
C ASP A 556 -20.88 -10.22 0.63
N PHE A 557 -20.87 -9.39 1.68
CA PHE A 557 -20.23 -9.72 2.95
C PHE A 557 -20.71 -11.04 3.54
N HIS A 558 -22.01 -11.31 3.50
CA HIS A 558 -22.60 -12.56 3.99
C HIS A 558 -22.47 -13.75 3.03
N ARG A 559 -22.17 -13.49 1.75
CA ARG A 559 -21.95 -14.54 0.74
C ARG A 559 -20.53 -15.08 0.74
N TYR A 560 -19.57 -14.25 1.12
CA TYR A 560 -18.17 -14.66 1.28
C TYR A 560 -17.93 -15.25 2.65
N ARG A 561 -16.94 -16.13 2.74
CA ARG A 561 -16.44 -16.63 4.01
C ARG A 561 -15.62 -15.54 4.71
N TYR A 562 -15.93 -15.24 5.96
CA TYR A 562 -15.14 -14.31 6.78
C TYR A 562 -15.30 -14.62 8.27
N GLU A 563 -14.23 -15.05 8.91
CA GLU A 563 -14.15 -15.39 10.34
C GLU A 563 -13.14 -14.49 11.07
N GLY A 564 -12.77 -13.37 10.42
CA GLY A 564 -11.75 -12.43 10.87
C GLY A 564 -10.44 -12.60 10.12
N ARG A 565 -9.37 -12.02 10.68
CA ARG A 565 -8.02 -12.09 10.13
C ARG A 565 -7.58 -13.55 9.94
N TYR A 566 -6.90 -13.83 8.86
CA TYR A 566 -6.43 -15.18 8.52
C TYR A 566 -7.51 -16.22 8.18
N THR A 567 -8.70 -15.79 7.77
CA THR A 567 -9.68 -16.71 7.17
C THR A 567 -9.12 -17.27 5.86
N PRO A 568 -8.94 -18.61 5.73
CA PRO A 568 -8.27 -19.17 4.56
C PRO A 568 -9.09 -19.04 3.28
N PRO A 569 -8.45 -18.96 2.10
CA PRO A 569 -9.10 -18.93 0.80
C PRO A 569 -10.04 -20.12 0.59
N SER A 570 -11.13 -19.91 -0.12
CA SER A 570 -12.20 -20.90 -0.29
C SER A 570 -12.81 -20.87 -1.69
N LEU A 571 -13.57 -21.92 -2.06
CA LEU A 571 -14.29 -22.00 -3.35
C LEU A 571 -15.47 -21.01 -3.43
N VAL A 572 -16.08 -20.66 -2.31
CA VAL A 572 -17.17 -19.66 -2.27
C VAL A 572 -16.62 -18.22 -2.29
N GLY A 573 -15.31 -18.08 -2.09
CA GLY A 573 -14.63 -16.80 -1.91
C GLY A 573 -14.52 -16.40 -0.44
N THR A 574 -13.46 -15.70 -0.13
CA THR A 574 -13.08 -15.29 1.25
C THR A 574 -12.76 -13.81 1.22
N ILE A 575 -13.19 -13.07 2.25
CA ILE A 575 -12.75 -11.69 2.47
C ILE A 575 -11.42 -11.75 3.22
N VAL A 576 -10.41 -11.04 2.69
CA VAL A 576 -9.09 -10.87 3.31
C VAL A 576 -8.98 -9.42 3.78
N TYR A 577 -8.78 -9.20 5.09
CA TYR A 577 -8.70 -7.87 5.66
C TYR A 577 -7.69 -7.80 6.83
N PRO A 578 -6.66 -6.94 6.73
CA PRO A 578 -6.29 -6.17 5.54
C PRO A 578 -5.99 -7.10 4.36
N GLY A 579 -6.20 -6.62 3.12
CA GLY A 579 -5.94 -7.40 1.92
C GLY A 579 -4.45 -7.53 1.61
N ASN A 580 -4.11 -8.26 0.55
CA ASN A 580 -2.73 -8.49 0.11
C ASN A 580 -2.02 -7.22 -0.40
N PHE A 581 -2.76 -6.15 -0.71
CA PHE A 581 -2.19 -4.80 -0.89
C PHE A 581 -1.40 -4.34 0.34
N GLY A 582 -1.80 -4.79 1.52
CA GLY A 582 -1.14 -4.59 2.79
C GLY A 582 -1.43 -3.25 3.47
N THR A 583 -1.32 -3.27 4.80
CA THR A 583 -1.31 -2.06 5.62
C THR A 583 -0.05 -1.24 5.38
N PHE A 584 1.09 -1.91 5.25
CA PHE A 584 2.34 -1.36 4.72
C PHE A 584 2.77 -2.18 3.51
N ASN A 585 3.43 -1.52 2.55
CA ASN A 585 3.95 -2.15 1.36
C ASN A 585 5.40 -1.69 1.10
N TRP A 586 5.94 -1.86 -0.10
CA TRP A 586 7.33 -1.56 -0.47
C TRP A 586 7.82 -0.16 -0.07
N GLY A 587 6.93 0.80 0.06
CA GLY A 587 7.25 2.14 0.57
C GLY A 587 7.81 2.14 2.00
N SER A 588 7.49 1.12 2.81
CA SER A 588 7.95 0.97 4.19
C SER A 588 7.55 2.15 5.09
N VAL A 589 8.29 2.33 6.16
CA VAL A 589 8.17 3.43 7.11
C VAL A 589 9.48 4.22 7.15
N ALA A 590 9.46 5.44 7.65
CA ALA A 590 10.66 6.20 7.95
C ALA A 590 10.89 6.26 9.45
N VAL A 591 12.16 6.18 9.86
CA VAL A 591 12.57 6.17 11.27
C VAL A 591 13.52 7.31 11.52
N ASP A 592 13.22 8.14 12.52
CA ASP A 592 14.12 9.19 13.02
C ASP A 592 14.99 8.60 14.15
N PRO A 593 16.29 8.40 13.90
CA PRO A 593 17.18 7.81 14.91
C PRO A 593 17.52 8.75 16.06
N GLU A 594 17.36 10.07 15.89
CA GLU A 594 17.62 11.05 16.93
C GLU A 594 16.46 11.12 17.94
N ARG A 595 15.22 11.18 17.43
CA ARG A 595 13.99 11.26 18.26
C ARG A 595 13.46 9.88 18.65
N GLN A 596 13.96 8.81 18.04
CA GLN A 596 13.52 7.42 18.27
C GLN A 596 12.04 7.21 17.92
N ILE A 597 11.63 7.77 16.80
CA ILE A 597 10.25 7.71 16.33
C ILE A 597 10.16 7.07 14.95
N MET A 598 8.98 6.54 14.64
CA MET A 598 8.61 6.05 13.33
C MET A 598 7.43 6.86 12.78
N PHE A 599 7.47 7.17 11.49
CA PHE A 599 6.36 7.75 10.74
C PHE A 599 6.00 6.83 9.56
N GLY A 600 4.70 6.61 9.34
CA GLY A 600 4.21 5.72 8.29
C GLY A 600 2.84 6.12 7.76
N MET A 601 2.44 5.44 6.66
CA MET A 601 1.12 5.58 6.04
C MET A 601 0.40 4.23 6.04
N PRO A 602 -0.26 3.82 7.15
CA PRO A 602 -1.06 2.61 7.15
C PRO A 602 -2.26 2.75 6.21
N THR A 603 -2.49 1.71 5.40
CA THR A 603 -3.56 1.60 4.41
C THR A 603 -4.43 0.40 4.71
N TYR A 604 -5.75 0.57 4.62
CA TYR A 604 -6.74 -0.47 4.91
C TYR A 604 -7.66 -0.70 3.72
N LEU A 605 -7.41 -1.76 2.97
CA LEU A 605 -8.29 -2.21 1.90
C LEU A 605 -8.66 -3.68 2.14
N ALA A 606 -9.95 -4.00 2.05
CA ALA A 606 -10.40 -5.38 1.99
C ALA A 606 -10.29 -5.92 0.57
N PHE A 607 -9.85 -7.17 0.46
CA PHE A 607 -9.76 -7.92 -0.78
C PHE A 607 -10.69 -9.14 -0.71
N THR A 608 -10.94 -9.73 -1.85
CA THR A 608 -11.55 -11.05 -1.97
C THR A 608 -10.58 -12.01 -2.63
N SER A 609 -10.53 -13.25 -2.13
CA SER A 609 -9.76 -14.34 -2.72
C SER A 609 -10.67 -15.55 -2.88
N ARG A 610 -10.83 -16.04 -4.12
CA ARG A 610 -11.66 -17.20 -4.43
C ARG A 610 -10.88 -18.23 -5.22
N LEU A 611 -10.73 -19.41 -4.66
CA LEU A 611 -10.10 -20.52 -5.35
C LEU A 611 -11.00 -21.03 -6.49
N VAL A 612 -10.40 -21.31 -7.62
CA VAL A 612 -11.06 -21.82 -8.83
C VAL A 612 -10.43 -23.15 -9.19
N PRO A 613 -11.19 -24.27 -9.24
CA PRO A 613 -10.65 -25.53 -9.66
C PRO A 613 -9.95 -25.43 -11.03
N ALA A 614 -8.79 -26.06 -11.20
CA ALA A 614 -8.03 -26.00 -12.44
C ALA A 614 -8.84 -26.42 -13.68
N ALA A 615 -9.77 -27.37 -13.51
CA ALA A 615 -10.68 -27.81 -14.58
C ALA A 615 -11.67 -26.73 -15.04
N ASP A 616 -11.95 -25.73 -14.22
CA ASP A 616 -12.91 -24.64 -14.51
C ASP A 616 -12.20 -23.38 -15.04
N ILE A 617 -10.87 -23.39 -15.13
CA ILE A 617 -10.08 -22.27 -15.64
C ILE A 617 -10.10 -22.30 -17.19
N PRO A 618 -10.57 -21.23 -17.86
CA PRO A 618 -10.58 -21.19 -19.32
C PRO A 618 -9.14 -21.23 -19.89
N PRO A 619 -8.95 -21.70 -21.12
CA PRO A 619 -7.66 -21.60 -21.80
C PRO A 619 -7.17 -20.15 -21.82
N ARG A 620 -5.83 -19.97 -21.76
CA ARG A 620 -5.22 -18.64 -21.80
C ARG A 620 -5.55 -17.91 -23.09
N GLY A 621 -6.00 -16.65 -22.95
CA GLY A 621 -6.26 -15.78 -24.09
C GLY A 621 -4.94 -15.25 -24.68
N GLN A 622 -4.91 -14.95 -26.00
CA GLN A 622 -3.71 -14.43 -26.67
C GLN A 622 -3.33 -13.01 -26.19
N ASP A 623 -4.29 -12.26 -25.66
CA ASP A 623 -4.11 -10.87 -25.19
C ASP A 623 -4.03 -10.77 -23.66
N GLU A 624 -3.95 -11.91 -22.94
CA GLU A 624 -3.87 -11.95 -21.50
C GLU A 624 -2.49 -11.47 -21.05
N LYS A 625 -2.47 -10.40 -20.24
CA LYS A 625 -1.25 -9.81 -19.66
C LYS A 625 -1.10 -10.25 -18.21
N GLY A 626 0.15 -10.31 -17.75
CA GLY A 626 0.46 -10.55 -16.33
C GLY A 626 -0.19 -9.49 -15.44
N SER A 627 -0.85 -9.93 -14.37
CA SER A 627 -1.47 -9.09 -13.34
C SER A 627 -1.72 -9.92 -12.09
N GLU A 628 -1.57 -9.31 -10.93
CA GLU A 628 -1.97 -9.94 -9.66
C GLU A 628 -3.49 -9.87 -9.42
N GLN A 629 -4.20 -8.96 -10.08
CA GLN A 629 -5.64 -8.81 -9.92
C GLN A 629 -6.39 -9.60 -11.01
N GLY A 630 -7.51 -10.19 -10.63
CA GLY A 630 -8.33 -11.02 -11.51
C GLY A 630 -8.05 -12.50 -11.33
N LEU A 631 -8.18 -13.28 -12.41
CA LEU A 631 -7.95 -14.73 -12.41
C LEU A 631 -6.45 -15.01 -12.62
N ASN A 632 -5.82 -15.54 -11.59
CA ASN A 632 -4.47 -16.08 -11.63
C ASN A 632 -4.55 -17.60 -11.73
N ARG A 633 -3.79 -18.19 -12.66
CA ARG A 633 -4.01 -19.55 -13.14
C ARG A 633 -3.40 -20.61 -12.25
N ASN A 634 -2.25 -20.33 -11.64
CA ASN A 634 -1.44 -21.30 -10.89
C ASN A 634 -1.20 -22.59 -11.69
N ASP A 635 -0.77 -22.47 -12.96
CA ASP A 635 -0.61 -23.63 -13.84
C ASP A 635 0.24 -24.72 -13.17
N GLY A 636 -0.28 -25.96 -13.17
CA GLY A 636 0.31 -27.08 -12.44
C GLY A 636 -0.26 -27.30 -11.02
N ALA A 637 -0.96 -26.34 -10.44
CA ALA A 637 -1.68 -26.49 -9.18
C ALA A 637 -3.11 -26.99 -9.38
N PRO A 638 -3.75 -27.60 -8.35
CA PRO A 638 -5.14 -28.05 -8.45
C PRO A 638 -6.15 -26.88 -8.49
N TYR A 639 -5.74 -25.67 -8.10
CA TYR A 639 -6.57 -24.48 -8.07
C TYR A 639 -5.81 -23.26 -8.58
N GLY A 640 -6.48 -22.46 -9.42
CA GLY A 640 -6.14 -21.06 -9.59
C GLY A 640 -6.83 -20.21 -8.54
N VAL A 641 -6.59 -18.90 -8.58
CA VAL A 641 -7.18 -17.93 -7.65
C VAL A 641 -7.74 -16.73 -8.41
N PHE A 642 -8.97 -16.33 -8.08
CA PHE A 642 -9.51 -15.05 -8.50
C PHE A 642 -9.42 -14.09 -7.32
N MET A 643 -8.66 -13.00 -7.45
CA MET A 643 -8.48 -12.04 -6.36
C MET A 643 -8.56 -10.59 -6.84
N GLY A 644 -8.90 -9.72 -5.90
CA GLY A 644 -8.99 -8.29 -6.14
C GLY A 644 -9.60 -7.55 -4.96
N PRO A 645 -9.65 -6.22 -5.02
CA PRO A 645 -10.25 -5.43 -3.96
C PRO A 645 -11.74 -5.76 -3.80
N PHE A 646 -12.23 -5.74 -2.57
CA PHE A 646 -13.64 -5.97 -2.24
C PHE A 646 -14.45 -4.70 -2.53
N LEU A 647 -15.01 -4.63 -3.75
CA LEU A 647 -15.69 -3.47 -4.29
C LEU A 647 -17.19 -3.70 -4.44
N GLY A 648 -17.97 -2.63 -4.23
CA GLY A 648 -19.39 -2.58 -4.53
C GLY A 648 -19.69 -2.40 -6.02
N PRO A 649 -20.98 -2.36 -6.40
CA PRO A 649 -21.40 -2.18 -7.80
C PRO A 649 -20.85 -0.94 -8.49
N LEU A 650 -20.55 0.12 -7.73
CA LEU A 650 -19.97 1.36 -8.24
C LEU A 650 -18.42 1.36 -8.23
N GLN A 651 -17.80 0.20 -8.06
CA GLN A 651 -16.33 0.04 -8.02
C GLN A 651 -15.67 0.88 -6.91
N ILE A 652 -16.34 1.00 -5.77
CA ILE A 652 -15.87 1.68 -4.56
C ILE A 652 -15.72 0.62 -3.47
N PRO A 653 -14.72 0.73 -2.55
CA PRO A 653 -14.53 -0.25 -1.48
C PRO A 653 -15.80 -0.48 -0.66
N CYS A 654 -16.15 -1.76 -0.44
CA CYS A 654 -17.28 -2.16 0.38
C CYS A 654 -17.07 -1.88 1.87
N GLN A 655 -15.83 -1.87 2.37
CA GLN A 655 -15.60 -1.42 3.73
C GLN A 655 -15.62 0.11 3.81
N ALA A 656 -16.14 0.60 4.94
CA ALA A 656 -16.21 2.03 5.21
C ALA A 656 -14.82 2.69 5.26
N PRO A 657 -14.70 3.96 4.81
CA PRO A 657 -13.49 4.74 5.05
C PRO A 657 -13.34 5.06 6.56
N PRO A 658 -12.15 5.49 7.02
CA PRO A 658 -10.96 5.84 6.25
C PRO A 658 -10.15 4.63 5.76
N TRP A 659 -9.58 4.74 4.53
CA TRP A 659 -8.75 3.70 3.93
C TRP A 659 -7.26 3.97 4.06
N GLY A 660 -6.86 5.19 4.44
CA GLY A 660 -5.47 5.58 4.59
C GLY A 660 -5.27 6.64 5.65
N TYR A 661 -4.16 6.52 6.37
CA TYR A 661 -3.79 7.41 7.46
C TYR A 661 -2.34 7.84 7.35
N VAL A 662 -1.94 8.86 8.11
CA VAL A 662 -0.57 9.06 8.56
C VAL A 662 -0.52 8.78 10.04
N ALA A 663 0.55 8.14 10.50
CA ALA A 663 0.70 7.72 11.87
C ALA A 663 2.13 7.90 12.37
N GLY A 664 2.27 8.21 13.67
CA GLY A 664 3.53 8.31 14.36
C GLY A 664 3.60 7.40 15.58
N VAL A 665 4.77 6.79 15.78
CA VAL A 665 5.05 5.84 16.88
C VAL A 665 6.26 6.30 17.68
N ASP A 666 6.18 6.26 19.00
CA ASP A 666 7.36 6.29 19.87
C ASP A 666 7.91 4.87 20.00
N LEU A 667 9.06 4.60 19.37
CA LEU A 667 9.67 3.27 19.35
C LEU A 667 10.19 2.82 20.72
N ARG A 668 10.46 3.75 21.64
CA ARG A 668 10.92 3.42 23.01
C ARG A 668 9.81 2.85 23.87
N THR A 669 8.58 3.29 23.61
CA THR A 669 7.39 2.84 24.34
C THR A 669 6.58 1.80 23.58
N GLY A 670 6.81 1.67 22.26
CA GLY A 670 6.04 0.82 21.38
C GLY A 670 4.57 1.28 21.22
N LYS A 671 4.32 2.60 21.33
CA LYS A 671 2.95 3.15 21.27
C LYS A 671 2.75 4.04 20.06
N ILE A 672 1.60 3.88 19.42
CA ILE A 672 1.10 4.82 18.40
C ILE A 672 0.70 6.09 19.15
N ALA A 673 1.33 7.21 18.82
CA ALA A 673 1.04 8.50 19.44
C ALA A 673 -0.11 9.21 18.75
N TYR A 674 -0.12 9.20 17.42
CA TYR A 674 -1.19 9.80 16.62
C TYR A 674 -1.48 8.98 15.37
N MET A 675 -2.72 9.12 14.87
CA MET A 675 -3.15 8.56 13.60
C MET A 675 -4.24 9.47 13.00
N HIS A 676 -3.98 10.06 11.83
CA HIS A 676 -4.86 11.01 11.17
C HIS A 676 -5.19 10.56 9.74
N LYS A 677 -6.42 10.76 9.29
CA LYS A 677 -6.84 10.49 7.90
C LYS A 677 -5.91 11.19 6.91
N ASN A 678 -5.48 10.48 5.86
CA ASN A 678 -4.62 11.00 4.82
C ASN A 678 -5.25 10.93 3.43
N GLY A 679 -5.14 12.01 2.67
CA GLY A 679 -5.60 12.09 1.29
C GLY A 679 -7.09 12.36 1.10
N THR A 680 -7.42 12.77 -0.11
CA THR A 680 -8.75 13.23 -0.52
C THR A 680 -9.28 12.42 -1.69
N VAL A 681 -10.59 12.46 -1.94
CA VAL A 681 -11.22 11.84 -3.12
C VAL A 681 -11.12 12.67 -4.40
N HIS A 682 -10.30 13.73 -4.40
CA HIS A 682 -10.21 14.69 -5.50
C HIS A 682 -10.00 14.03 -6.88
N ASP A 683 -9.15 13.00 -6.96
CA ASP A 683 -8.83 12.31 -8.22
C ASP A 683 -9.61 11.01 -8.42
N MET A 684 -10.46 10.62 -7.46
CA MET A 684 -11.21 9.36 -7.47
C MET A 684 -12.68 9.55 -7.85
N THR A 685 -13.16 10.79 -7.94
CA THR A 685 -14.55 11.11 -8.24
C THR A 685 -14.67 11.95 -9.52
N PRO A 686 -15.78 11.81 -10.28
CA PRO A 686 -16.00 12.62 -11.48
C PRO A 686 -16.00 14.13 -11.22
N LEU A 687 -16.40 14.54 -10.02
CA LEU A 687 -16.26 15.92 -9.54
C LEU A 687 -15.05 16.00 -8.61
N PRO A 688 -14.13 16.97 -8.81
CA PRO A 688 -12.89 17.07 -8.05
C PRO A 688 -13.16 17.63 -6.63
N LEU A 689 -13.87 16.86 -5.81
CA LEU A 689 -14.25 17.25 -4.46
C LEU A 689 -13.09 17.02 -3.49
N PRO A 690 -12.66 18.03 -2.73
CA PRO A 690 -11.50 17.93 -1.84
C PRO A 690 -11.81 17.30 -0.47
N PHE A 691 -12.76 16.35 -0.42
CA PHE A 691 -13.12 15.71 0.84
C PHE A 691 -11.99 14.84 1.36
N LYS A 692 -11.50 15.14 2.56
CA LYS A 692 -10.48 14.36 3.28
C LYS A 692 -11.13 13.13 3.92
N VAL A 693 -11.17 12.05 3.17
CA VAL A 693 -11.81 10.78 3.56
C VAL A 693 -10.78 9.83 4.19
N GLY A 694 -9.50 10.01 3.87
CA GLY A 694 -8.47 9.01 4.08
C GLY A 694 -8.50 7.99 2.96
N VAL A 695 -7.70 8.23 1.90
CA VAL A 695 -7.65 7.37 0.70
C VAL A 695 -6.48 6.40 0.77
N PRO A 696 -6.55 5.28 0.05
CA PRO A 696 -5.43 4.36 0.00
C PRO A 696 -4.15 5.03 -0.51
N GLY A 697 -3.02 4.44 -0.18
CA GLY A 697 -1.74 4.89 -0.68
C GLY A 697 -0.72 3.76 -0.69
N ILE A 698 0.27 3.92 -1.56
CA ILE A 698 1.43 3.05 -1.66
C ILE A 698 2.63 3.92 -1.99
N GLY A 699 3.76 3.64 -1.40
CA GLY A 699 4.95 4.50 -1.41
C GLY A 699 5.37 4.85 0.01
N GLY A 700 6.52 5.46 0.17
CA GLY A 700 7.11 5.68 1.48
C GLY A 700 7.27 7.14 1.88
N PRO A 701 7.37 7.40 3.19
CA PRO A 701 7.73 8.69 3.73
C PRO A 701 9.25 8.91 3.74
N MET A 702 9.65 10.18 3.91
CA MET A 702 11.01 10.61 4.23
C MET A 702 10.95 11.63 5.38
N LEU A 703 11.85 11.49 6.35
CA LEU A 703 11.96 12.37 7.52
C LEU A 703 13.19 13.27 7.45
N THR A 704 13.11 14.43 8.09
CA THR A 704 14.23 15.34 8.23
C THR A 704 14.45 15.74 9.70
N LYS A 705 15.69 16.10 10.04
CA LYS A 705 16.01 16.67 11.35
C LYS A 705 15.23 17.95 11.65
N GLY A 706 14.84 18.70 10.61
CA GLY A 706 13.96 19.87 10.74
C GLY A 706 12.54 19.55 11.24
N GLY A 707 12.24 18.29 11.55
CA GLY A 707 10.96 17.85 12.13
C GLY A 707 9.84 17.72 11.09
N VAL A 708 10.17 17.57 9.83
CA VAL A 708 9.21 17.46 8.72
C VAL A 708 9.24 16.07 8.12
N ALA A 709 8.07 15.46 7.94
CA ALA A 709 7.86 14.27 7.13
C ALA A 709 7.31 14.65 5.76
N PHE A 710 7.92 14.15 4.68
CA PHE A 710 7.40 14.29 3.32
C PHE A 710 6.83 12.96 2.82
N LEU A 711 5.65 13.02 2.19
CA LEU A 711 4.93 11.84 1.71
C LEU A 711 4.11 12.18 0.46
N GLY A 712 4.30 11.41 -0.63
CA GLY A 712 3.45 11.45 -1.82
C GLY A 712 2.33 10.42 -1.76
N ALA A 713 2.68 9.19 -1.75
CA ALA A 713 1.96 7.91 -1.59
C ALA A 713 0.43 7.84 -1.85
N ALA A 714 -0.37 8.79 -1.36
CA ALA A 714 -1.83 8.78 -1.51
C ALA A 714 -2.25 8.88 -2.99
N VAL A 715 -3.37 8.23 -3.34
CA VAL A 715 -3.86 8.18 -4.73
C VAL A 715 -4.41 9.50 -5.27
N ASP A 716 -4.37 10.58 -4.51
CA ASP A 716 -4.87 11.90 -4.86
C ASP A 716 -3.83 12.87 -5.44
N ASN A 717 -2.73 12.37 -5.94
CA ASN A 717 -1.68 13.11 -6.67
C ASN A 717 -1.19 14.39 -5.94
N TYR A 718 -0.89 14.31 -4.64
CA TYR A 718 -0.24 15.38 -3.88
C TYR A 718 1.04 14.90 -3.21
N LEU A 719 2.08 15.73 -3.23
CA LEU A 719 3.16 15.66 -2.24
C LEU A 719 2.75 16.50 -1.03
N ARG A 720 2.86 15.93 0.18
CA ARG A 720 2.53 16.59 1.44
C ARG A 720 3.71 16.64 2.38
N ALA A 721 3.72 17.65 3.24
CA ALA A 721 4.63 17.76 4.36
C ALA A 721 3.84 17.78 5.69
N TYR A 722 4.33 17.04 6.67
CA TYR A 722 3.70 16.88 7.98
C TYR A 722 4.68 17.23 9.10
N ASP A 723 4.16 17.76 10.18
CA ASP A 723 4.87 17.85 11.45
C ASP A 723 5.03 16.42 12.03
N VAL A 724 6.25 15.96 12.17
CA VAL A 724 6.53 14.60 12.68
C VAL A 724 6.06 14.41 14.11
N THR A 725 5.95 15.52 14.89
CA THR A 725 5.56 15.46 16.29
C THR A 725 4.11 15.05 16.49
N ASN A 726 3.21 15.54 15.63
CA ASN A 726 1.77 15.39 15.81
C ASN A 726 0.99 15.06 14.54
N GLY A 727 1.66 14.76 13.42
CA GLY A 727 1.02 14.36 12.15
C GLY A 727 0.23 15.47 11.43
N ARG A 728 0.32 16.72 11.88
CA ARG A 728 -0.40 17.84 11.25
C ARG A 728 0.17 18.14 9.87
N GLU A 729 -0.69 18.22 8.84
CA GLU A 729 -0.32 18.66 7.49
C GLU A 729 0.08 20.14 7.50
N LEU A 730 1.30 20.43 7.06
CA LEU A 730 1.89 21.77 7.05
C LEU A 730 1.90 22.40 5.65
N TRP A 731 2.03 21.57 4.62
CA TRP A 731 2.14 21.98 3.24
C TRP A 731 1.76 20.87 2.28
N ARG A 732 1.34 21.25 1.08
CA ARG A 732 1.11 20.32 -0.02
C ARG A 732 1.32 20.97 -1.37
N ALA A 733 1.79 20.17 -2.34
CA ALA A 733 1.90 20.55 -3.75
C ALA A 733 1.13 19.58 -4.63
N ARG A 734 0.44 20.10 -5.62
CA ARG A 734 -0.23 19.30 -6.64
C ARG A 734 0.80 18.72 -7.59
N LEU A 735 0.76 17.42 -7.80
CA LEU A 735 1.61 16.71 -8.75
C LEU A 735 0.87 16.52 -10.09
N PRO A 736 1.60 16.49 -11.22
CA PRO A 736 1.01 16.30 -12.55
C PRO A 736 0.56 14.85 -12.82
N ALA A 737 1.05 13.90 -12.04
CA ALA A 737 0.78 12.49 -12.09
C ALA A 737 0.78 11.88 -10.67
N GLY A 738 0.52 10.58 -10.52
CA GLY A 738 0.55 9.90 -9.23
C GLY A 738 1.93 9.97 -8.57
N GLY A 739 1.97 10.30 -7.28
CA GLY A 739 3.18 10.46 -6.49
C GLY A 739 3.52 9.26 -5.62
N GLN A 740 3.45 8.05 -6.14
CA GLN A 740 3.67 6.82 -5.38
C GLN A 740 5.16 6.41 -5.27
N ALA A 741 6.09 7.34 -5.39
CA ALA A 741 7.51 7.15 -5.07
C ALA A 741 7.81 7.58 -3.63
N THR A 742 8.98 7.20 -3.11
CA THR A 742 9.48 7.73 -1.84
C THR A 742 10.28 9.02 -2.13
N PRO A 743 9.94 10.17 -1.52
CA PRO A 743 10.72 11.39 -1.69
C PRO A 743 12.10 11.29 -1.06
N MET A 744 13.03 12.15 -1.50
CA MET A 744 14.35 12.29 -0.91
C MET A 744 14.75 13.76 -0.78
N THR A 745 15.81 14.07 -0.02
CA THR A 745 16.28 15.42 0.19
C THR A 745 17.82 15.48 0.20
N TYR A 746 18.35 16.61 -0.26
CA TYR A 746 19.81 16.85 -0.34
C TYR A 746 20.12 18.34 -0.29
N THR A 747 21.41 18.67 -0.22
CA THR A 747 21.90 20.04 -0.43
C THR A 747 22.76 20.12 -1.68
N THR A 748 22.83 21.31 -2.27
CA THR A 748 23.71 21.66 -3.39
C THR A 748 24.94 22.45 -2.91
N ASP A 749 25.84 22.79 -3.82
CA ASP A 749 27.08 23.52 -3.56
C ASP A 749 26.88 24.91 -2.92
N ASP A 750 25.74 25.54 -3.18
CA ASP A 750 25.31 26.80 -2.55
C ASP A 750 24.58 26.57 -1.20
N ASN A 751 24.69 25.37 -0.65
CA ASN A 751 24.08 24.96 0.62
C ASN A 751 22.56 25.12 0.69
N LYS A 752 21.86 25.08 -0.45
CA LYS A 752 20.39 25.05 -0.49
C LYS A 752 19.87 23.63 -0.35
N GLN A 753 18.86 23.44 0.52
CA GLN A 753 18.17 22.18 0.67
C GLN A 753 17.06 22.03 -0.36
N TYR A 754 17.03 20.87 -1.03
CA TYR A 754 16.00 20.47 -1.98
C TYR A 754 15.28 19.22 -1.48
N VAL A 755 13.98 19.15 -1.80
CA VAL A 755 13.17 17.92 -1.66
C VAL A 755 12.77 17.49 -3.06
N VAL A 756 13.07 16.25 -3.44
CA VAL A 756 12.72 15.69 -4.75
C VAL A 756 11.63 14.65 -4.62
N MET A 757 10.69 14.71 -5.55
CA MET A 757 9.58 13.78 -5.71
C MET A 757 9.49 13.32 -7.15
N VAL A 758 9.35 12.01 -7.35
CA VAL A 758 9.02 11.43 -8.65
C VAL A 758 7.51 11.25 -8.75
N ALA A 759 6.92 11.73 -9.82
CA ALA A 759 5.49 11.64 -10.10
C ALA A 759 5.27 10.95 -11.45
N GLY A 760 5.02 9.65 -11.39
CA GLY A 760 4.90 8.79 -12.57
C GLY A 760 3.73 7.83 -12.53
N GLY A 761 2.97 7.81 -11.44
CA GLY A 761 1.81 6.95 -11.27
C GLY A 761 2.16 5.51 -10.87
N HIS A 762 1.13 4.76 -10.53
CA HIS A 762 1.21 3.36 -10.11
C HIS A 762 0.08 2.54 -10.74
N GLY A 763 0.43 1.50 -11.49
CA GLY A 763 -0.52 0.69 -12.23
C GLY A 763 -1.55 -0.03 -11.36
N SER A 764 -1.12 -0.63 -10.24
CA SER A 764 -2.01 -1.42 -9.35
C SER A 764 -3.10 -0.57 -8.68
N VAL A 765 -2.87 0.72 -8.47
CA VAL A 765 -3.86 1.63 -7.87
C VAL A 765 -4.48 2.61 -8.87
N GLY A 766 -4.16 2.46 -10.17
CA GLY A 766 -4.79 3.20 -11.26
C GLY A 766 -4.57 4.72 -11.23
N THR A 767 -3.49 5.20 -10.60
CA THR A 767 -3.19 6.64 -10.60
C THR A 767 -2.63 7.09 -11.95
N LYS A 768 -2.81 8.37 -12.25
CA LYS A 768 -2.40 8.95 -13.53
C LYS A 768 -0.92 8.70 -13.81
N PRO A 769 -0.57 8.04 -14.92
CA PRO A 769 0.82 7.83 -15.30
C PRO A 769 1.51 9.14 -15.68
N GLY A 770 2.84 9.18 -15.56
CA GLY A 770 3.69 10.31 -15.91
C GLY A 770 5.17 9.93 -15.86
N ASP A 771 6.03 10.93 -16.07
CA ASP A 771 7.47 10.76 -16.19
C ASP A 771 8.25 11.89 -15.51
N TYR A 772 7.68 12.46 -14.46
CA TYR A 772 8.16 13.69 -13.84
C TYR A 772 9.11 13.43 -12.67
N VAL A 773 10.21 14.19 -12.63
CA VAL A 773 11.08 14.38 -11.47
C VAL A 773 11.00 15.85 -11.08
N ILE A 774 10.58 16.16 -9.85
CA ILE A 774 10.26 17.51 -9.42
C ILE A 774 11.03 17.84 -8.14
N ALA A 775 11.74 18.95 -8.13
CA ALA A 775 12.45 19.44 -6.94
C ALA A 775 11.78 20.69 -6.37
N TYR A 776 11.72 20.74 -5.05
CA TYR A 776 11.20 21.86 -4.28
C TYR A 776 12.31 22.40 -3.36
N THR A 777 12.33 23.72 -3.16
CA THR A 777 13.28 24.39 -2.25
C THR A 777 12.63 25.62 -1.61
N LEU A 778 13.24 26.13 -0.56
CA LEU A 778 12.90 27.45 -0.01
C LEU A 778 13.29 28.57 -0.99
N PRO A 779 12.56 29.69 -1.01
CA PRO A 779 12.84 30.82 -1.91
C PRO A 779 14.25 31.40 -1.78
#